data_ab959a06a8424e86e273fe6f11d8fb64
#
_entry.id   ab959a06a8424e86e273fe6f11d8fb64
#
_cell.length_a   1.000
_cell.length_b   1.000
_cell.length_c   1.000
_cell.angle_alpha   90.00
_cell.angle_beta   90.00
_cell.angle_gamma   90.00
#
_symmetry.space_group_name_H-M   'P 1'
#
loop_
_entity.id
_entity.type
_entity.pdbx_description
1 polymer ?
#
loop_
_entity_poly.entity_id
_entity_poly.type
_entity_poly.pdbx_seq_one_letter_code
_entity_poly.pdbx_strand_id
1 'polypeptide(L)'
;MGKVIAFNRNPRYDDRIVEFFEKLGEFYTRNRSDIKKNEKMRNLFIEFFNANRNYSLKKWKLDGEEFFEKFDKVTYSDNPETKLVKELIYTNLYHASKHVFPSLTISDMSLLIKIRSKYIDLSEYKTKKLIDKIANPFDKEQLDLLSEEEKEKYLTDYIDSIKEKESPKKEKYEANFQDIEKYYINKAYDYLDYVGVDTEKFNDEKVLNTVLKIRRIEKYNNIDKRKFLEVARTIRYISLTDEQEFTDIANLINLFLVYKNKVRGLIVNDILKILVIMKKNKIEELSEAIKKYELEKWGSKMKTDDFDYYLPEELIAQTPIKERDHSRLLVLDKKTGEITHERFDHIINYLNKGDVLVINNTKVIPARIIGTKEETGAVIEVLMLKDLGSDEWECLCKPAKRVKEGTIIKFSDDLKVECTKVLDEGIRHFKFIYDGILLEILDRLGEMPLPPYIHEKLEDKNRYQTVYAKEEGSAAAPTAGLHFTKELLEKIKEKGIDIEEVTLHVGLGTFRPVQVEDVTKHKMHSEFYMMSKETAENLNKAKKEGRRIIAVGTTSTRTLETIMNLYGEFKACSGWTEIFIYPGFEFKGIDALITNFHLPKSTLVMLVSAFAGKEKIMNAYNEAVKNKYRFFSFGDSMFIK
;
A
#
# COMPACT_ATOMS: atom_id res chain seq x y z
N MET A 1 14.03 -9.80 -42.86
CA MET A 1 14.06 -10.24 -41.44
C MET A 1 13.92 -9.00 -40.58
N GLY A 2 12.70 -8.68 -40.17
CA GLY A 2 12.44 -7.51 -39.33
C GLY A 2 13.05 -7.72 -37.96
N LYS A 3 13.97 -6.83 -37.54
CA LYS A 3 14.41 -6.77 -36.16
C LYS A 3 13.19 -6.42 -35.30
N VAL A 4 12.67 -7.42 -34.60
CA VAL A 4 11.69 -7.23 -33.54
C VAL A 4 12.29 -6.21 -32.57
N ILE A 5 11.60 -5.08 -32.40
CA ILE A 5 11.94 -4.10 -31.36
C ILE A 5 11.52 -4.73 -30.04
N ALA A 6 12.32 -5.67 -29.57
CA ALA A 6 12.17 -6.20 -28.24
C ALA A 6 12.60 -5.10 -27.25
N PHE A 7 11.63 -4.47 -26.58
CA PHE A 7 11.93 -3.94 -25.26
C PHE A 7 12.28 -5.17 -24.40
N ASN A 8 13.57 -5.44 -24.27
CA ASN A 8 14.04 -6.45 -23.33
C ASN A 8 13.37 -6.18 -21.98
N ARG A 9 12.63 -7.15 -21.48
CA ARG A 9 12.10 -7.17 -20.13
C ARG A 9 13.28 -7.21 -19.16
N ASN A 10 13.92 -6.06 -18.98
CA ASN A 10 14.87 -5.89 -17.89
C ASN A 10 14.02 -5.64 -16.62
N PRO A 11 14.08 -6.47 -15.57
CA PRO A 11 13.27 -6.32 -14.36
C PRO A 11 13.51 -5.00 -13.60
N ARG A 12 14.32 -4.09 -14.16
CA ARG A 12 14.61 -2.75 -13.64
C ARG A 12 13.80 -1.62 -14.29
N TYR A 13 12.87 -1.92 -15.19
CA TYR A 13 12.00 -0.89 -15.76
C TYR A 13 10.85 -0.60 -14.79
N ASP A 14 10.78 0.66 -14.37
CA ASP A 14 9.70 1.20 -13.58
C ASP A 14 8.36 0.96 -14.32
N ASP A 15 7.39 0.32 -13.66
CA ASP A 15 6.04 0.01 -14.19
C ASP A 15 5.39 1.23 -14.87
N ARG A 16 5.78 2.43 -14.49
CA ARG A 16 5.31 3.73 -14.95
C ARG A 16 5.74 4.12 -16.36
N ILE A 17 6.88 3.60 -16.83
CA ILE A 17 7.31 3.78 -18.23
C ILE A 17 6.48 2.89 -19.13
N VAL A 18 6.20 1.67 -18.68
CA VAL A 18 5.26 0.78 -19.35
C VAL A 18 3.91 1.47 -19.50
N GLU A 19 3.43 2.13 -18.44
CA GLU A 19 2.18 2.88 -18.43
C GLU A 19 2.19 4.06 -19.42
N PHE A 20 3.30 4.78 -19.56
CA PHE A 20 3.42 5.86 -20.56
C PHE A 20 3.23 5.34 -21.97
N PHE A 21 3.96 4.28 -22.37
CA PHE A 21 3.81 3.71 -23.71
C PHE A 21 2.43 3.08 -23.93
N GLU A 22 1.80 2.58 -22.86
CA GLU A 22 0.41 2.12 -22.92
C GLU A 22 -0.55 3.27 -23.19
N LYS A 23 -0.39 4.42 -22.50
CA LYS A 23 -1.19 5.64 -22.75
C LYS A 23 -0.99 6.20 -24.15
N LEU A 24 0.24 6.18 -24.63
CA LEU A 24 0.54 6.56 -26.01
C LEU A 24 -0.11 5.61 -27.02
N GLY A 25 -0.16 4.30 -26.70
CA GLY A 25 -0.87 3.30 -27.49
C GLY A 25 -2.39 3.50 -27.49
N GLU A 26 -2.97 3.86 -26.36
CA GLU A 26 -4.39 4.25 -26.25
C GLU A 26 -4.70 5.50 -27.08
N PHE A 27 -3.82 6.49 -27.03
CA PHE A 27 -3.93 7.71 -27.85
C PHE A 27 -3.89 7.36 -29.33
N TYR A 28 -2.92 6.55 -29.77
CA TYR A 28 -2.83 6.06 -31.13
C TYR A 28 -4.13 5.36 -31.56
N THR A 29 -4.62 4.43 -30.76
CA THR A 29 -5.80 3.63 -31.09
C THR A 29 -7.05 4.49 -31.22
N ARG A 30 -7.25 5.47 -30.33
CA ARG A 30 -8.38 6.42 -30.37
C ARG A 30 -8.36 7.33 -31.60
N ASN A 31 -7.17 7.75 -32.02
CA ASN A 31 -6.98 8.71 -33.12
C ASN A 31 -6.49 8.07 -34.40
N ARG A 32 -6.45 6.71 -34.50
CA ARG A 32 -5.86 5.96 -35.61
C ARG A 32 -6.40 6.39 -36.98
N SER A 33 -7.72 6.58 -37.09
CA SER A 33 -8.36 6.98 -38.35
C SER A 33 -7.87 8.34 -38.83
N ASP A 34 -7.74 9.29 -37.92
CA ASP A 34 -7.33 10.66 -38.23
C ASP A 34 -5.83 10.74 -38.47
N ILE A 35 -5.04 10.01 -37.69
CA ILE A 35 -3.59 9.88 -37.90
C ILE A 35 -3.30 9.25 -39.30
N LYS A 36 -4.08 8.24 -39.74
CA LYS A 36 -3.90 7.61 -41.06
C LYS A 36 -4.28 8.53 -42.21
N LYS A 37 -5.33 9.32 -42.08
CA LYS A 37 -5.88 10.17 -43.13
C LYS A 37 -5.14 11.50 -43.28
N ASN A 38 -4.59 12.03 -42.21
CA ASN A 38 -3.95 13.33 -42.19
C ASN A 38 -2.42 13.18 -42.09
N GLU A 39 -1.71 13.55 -43.17
CA GLU A 39 -0.25 13.42 -43.26
C GLU A 39 0.49 14.22 -42.17
N LYS A 40 0.01 15.44 -41.87
CA LYS A 40 0.61 16.30 -40.86
C LYS A 40 0.47 15.69 -39.44
N MET A 41 -0.70 15.13 -39.12
CA MET A 41 -0.92 14.42 -37.86
C MET A 41 -0.03 13.18 -37.76
N ARG A 42 0.11 12.44 -38.85
CA ARG A 42 0.97 11.26 -38.93
C ARG A 42 2.44 11.61 -38.70
N ASN A 43 2.93 12.67 -39.32
CA ASN A 43 4.32 13.10 -39.17
C ASN A 43 4.60 13.57 -37.75
N LEU A 44 3.70 14.35 -37.15
CA LEU A 44 3.80 14.77 -35.72
C LEU A 44 3.81 13.57 -34.79
N PHE A 45 2.98 12.57 -35.01
CA PHE A 45 2.96 11.35 -34.20
C PHE A 45 4.26 10.54 -34.32
N ILE A 46 4.82 10.40 -35.53
CA ILE A 46 6.11 9.74 -35.80
C ILE A 46 7.24 10.48 -35.06
N GLU A 47 7.30 11.79 -35.18
CA GLU A 47 8.30 12.64 -34.53
C GLU A 47 8.23 12.50 -33.03
N PHE A 48 7.04 12.59 -32.46
CA PHE A 48 6.82 12.42 -31.04
C PHE A 48 7.22 11.04 -30.53
N PHE A 49 6.85 9.98 -31.22
CA PHE A 49 7.22 8.61 -30.88
C PHE A 49 8.75 8.44 -30.89
N ASN A 50 9.42 8.91 -31.91
CA ASN A 50 10.87 8.81 -32.06
C ASN A 50 11.62 9.64 -31.02
N ALA A 51 11.14 10.83 -30.69
CA ALA A 51 11.70 11.66 -29.63
C ALA A 51 11.65 10.97 -28.25
N ASN A 52 10.51 10.36 -27.91
CA ASN A 52 10.35 9.69 -26.62
C ASN A 52 11.08 8.34 -26.52
N ARG A 53 11.21 7.61 -27.63
CA ARG A 53 11.95 6.35 -27.68
C ARG A 53 13.44 6.49 -27.36
N ASN A 54 14.03 7.62 -27.70
CA ASN A 54 15.46 7.89 -27.49
C ASN A 54 15.78 8.40 -26.07
N TYR A 55 14.76 8.65 -25.23
CA TYR A 55 14.96 9.07 -23.88
C TYR A 55 15.54 7.93 -23.03
N SER A 56 16.62 8.23 -22.28
CA SER A 56 17.26 7.24 -21.40
C SER A 56 16.35 6.90 -20.23
N LEU A 57 15.73 5.75 -20.30
CA LEU A 57 14.76 5.21 -19.34
C LEU A 57 15.29 5.06 -17.89
N LYS A 58 16.60 5.18 -17.68
CA LYS A 58 17.23 5.02 -16.34
C LYS A 58 16.90 6.11 -15.32
N LYS A 59 16.32 7.23 -15.74
CA LYS A 59 16.07 8.40 -14.89
C LYS A 59 14.60 8.66 -14.55
N TRP A 60 13.68 7.79 -14.94
CA TRP A 60 12.26 8.05 -14.86
C TRP A 60 11.63 7.55 -13.54
N LYS A 61 11.26 8.45 -12.62
CA LYS A 61 10.45 8.18 -11.42
C LYS A 61 9.11 8.92 -11.56
N LEU A 62 8.02 8.24 -11.78
CA LEU A 62 6.70 8.84 -12.04
C LEU A 62 5.80 8.88 -10.80
N ASP A 63 5.27 10.05 -10.47
CA ASP A 63 4.04 10.20 -9.70
C ASP A 63 2.93 10.68 -10.66
N GLY A 64 2.27 9.71 -11.35
CA GLY A 64 1.50 10.03 -12.56
C GLY A 64 -0.02 10.07 -12.44
N GLU A 65 -0.64 9.45 -11.42
CA GLU A 65 -2.09 9.27 -11.39
C GLU A 65 -2.85 10.61 -11.34
N GLU A 66 -2.45 11.53 -10.48
CA GLU A 66 -3.11 12.84 -10.36
C GLU A 66 -2.97 13.71 -11.61
N PHE A 67 -1.85 13.58 -12.32
CA PHE A 67 -1.64 14.32 -13.56
C PHE A 67 -2.51 13.79 -14.70
N PHE A 68 -2.58 12.46 -14.88
CA PHE A 68 -3.41 11.88 -15.93
C PHE A 68 -4.90 12.14 -15.71
N GLU A 69 -5.36 12.21 -14.48
CA GLU A 69 -6.73 12.66 -14.17
C GLU A 69 -6.98 14.12 -14.60
N LYS A 70 -6.00 15.01 -14.40
CA LYS A 70 -6.08 16.41 -14.84
C LYS A 70 -5.94 16.54 -16.34
N PHE A 71 -5.08 15.73 -16.96
CA PHE A 71 -4.88 15.66 -18.40
C PHE A 71 -6.17 15.27 -19.14
N ASP A 72 -6.91 14.29 -18.62
CA ASP A 72 -8.19 13.88 -19.21
C ASP A 72 -9.28 14.95 -19.12
N LYS A 73 -9.12 15.96 -18.28
CA LYS A 73 -10.05 17.11 -18.13
C LYS A 73 -9.71 18.31 -18.99
N VAL A 74 -8.59 18.30 -19.72
CA VAL A 74 -8.21 19.40 -20.61
C VAL A 74 -9.16 19.43 -21.80
N THR A 75 -9.88 20.55 -21.97
CA THR A 75 -10.70 20.80 -23.14
C THR A 75 -9.82 21.13 -24.34
N TYR A 76 -9.89 20.29 -25.36
CA TYR A 76 -9.17 20.50 -26.62
C TYR A 76 -10.05 21.30 -27.61
N SER A 77 -9.39 22.04 -28.50
CA SER A 77 -10.09 22.64 -29.63
C SER A 77 -10.66 21.55 -30.54
N ASP A 78 -11.78 21.81 -31.21
CA ASP A 78 -12.41 20.87 -32.14
C ASP A 78 -11.55 20.55 -33.36
N ASN A 79 -10.44 21.31 -33.58
CA ASN A 79 -9.49 21.02 -34.63
C ASN A 79 -8.61 19.81 -34.23
N PRO A 80 -8.66 18.66 -34.96
CA PRO A 80 -7.92 17.45 -34.64
C PRO A 80 -6.40 17.64 -34.59
N GLU A 81 -5.82 18.49 -35.48
CA GLU A 81 -4.38 18.75 -35.50
C GLU A 81 -3.93 19.49 -34.23
N THR A 82 -4.67 20.52 -33.83
CA THR A 82 -4.37 21.29 -32.61
C THR A 82 -4.49 20.42 -31.36
N LYS A 83 -5.52 19.58 -31.34
CA LYS A 83 -5.73 18.61 -30.27
C LYS A 83 -4.55 17.64 -30.16
N LEU A 84 -4.14 17.02 -31.29
CA LEU A 84 -3.01 16.12 -31.34
C LEU A 84 -1.72 16.77 -30.86
N VAL A 85 -1.40 17.97 -31.36
CA VAL A 85 -0.17 18.71 -30.98
C VAL A 85 -0.17 19.00 -29.49
N LYS A 86 -1.28 19.48 -28.92
CA LYS A 86 -1.40 19.76 -27.49
C LYS A 86 -1.20 18.50 -26.67
N GLU A 87 -1.87 17.38 -26.99
CA GLU A 87 -1.72 16.11 -26.28
C GLU A 87 -0.28 15.60 -26.33
N LEU A 88 0.36 15.61 -27.51
CA LEU A 88 1.72 15.14 -27.68
C LEU A 88 2.74 16.00 -26.93
N ILE A 89 2.60 17.33 -27.00
CA ILE A 89 3.48 18.26 -26.28
C ILE A 89 3.30 18.09 -24.78
N TYR A 90 2.07 18.02 -24.33
CA TYR A 90 1.74 17.89 -22.89
C TYR A 90 2.32 16.60 -22.32
N THR A 91 2.10 15.47 -23.00
CA THR A 91 2.61 14.16 -22.59
C THR A 91 4.14 14.15 -22.54
N ASN A 92 4.79 14.75 -23.57
CA ASN A 92 6.26 14.83 -23.62
C ASN A 92 6.82 15.68 -22.47
N LEU A 93 6.29 16.89 -22.29
CA LEU A 93 6.76 17.80 -21.25
C LEU A 93 6.55 17.25 -19.84
N TYR A 94 5.41 16.59 -19.61
CA TYR A 94 5.16 15.97 -18.32
C TYR A 94 6.19 14.89 -18.02
N HIS A 95 6.43 13.98 -18.97
CA HIS A 95 7.39 12.91 -18.76
C HIS A 95 8.82 13.42 -18.63
N ALA A 96 9.18 14.45 -19.37
CA ALA A 96 10.49 15.09 -19.24
C ALA A 96 10.66 15.80 -17.90
N SER A 97 9.61 16.43 -17.37
CA SER A 97 9.68 17.30 -16.19
C SER A 97 9.55 16.57 -14.85
N LYS A 98 8.54 15.71 -14.68
CA LYS A 98 8.24 15.07 -13.37
C LYS A 98 9.33 14.15 -12.88
N HIS A 99 10.15 13.61 -13.77
CA HIS A 99 11.25 12.73 -13.39
C HIS A 99 12.47 13.41 -12.82
N VAL A 100 12.72 14.62 -13.35
CA VAL A 100 13.91 15.37 -13.01
C VAL A 100 13.59 16.38 -11.93
N PHE A 101 12.32 16.84 -11.86
CA PHE A 101 11.90 17.95 -11.01
C PHE A 101 10.51 17.72 -10.41
N PRO A 102 10.42 17.02 -9.26
CA PRO A 102 9.14 16.78 -8.56
C PRO A 102 8.42 18.08 -8.14
N SER A 103 9.13 19.19 -8.07
CA SER A 103 8.64 20.50 -7.61
C SER A 103 7.93 21.34 -8.68
N LEU A 104 7.85 20.89 -9.94
CA LEU A 104 7.15 21.64 -10.99
C LEU A 104 5.64 21.68 -10.73
N THR A 105 5.07 22.88 -10.75
CA THR A 105 3.64 23.12 -10.59
C THR A 105 2.89 22.99 -11.92
N ILE A 106 1.54 22.95 -11.85
CA ILE A 106 0.70 22.93 -13.06
C ILE A 106 0.86 24.22 -13.87
N SER A 107 1.09 25.37 -13.19
CA SER A 107 1.37 26.66 -13.85
C SER A 107 2.68 26.59 -14.65
N ASP A 108 3.74 26.05 -14.04
CA ASP A 108 5.03 25.84 -14.72
C ASP A 108 4.88 24.94 -15.95
N MET A 109 4.05 23.89 -15.86
CA MET A 109 3.75 23.00 -16.99
C MET A 109 2.99 23.70 -18.11
N SER A 110 2.01 24.53 -17.77
CA SER A 110 1.27 25.33 -18.75
C SER A 110 2.16 26.30 -19.50
N LEU A 111 3.10 26.92 -18.80
CA LEU A 111 4.09 27.83 -19.38
C LEU A 111 5.05 27.09 -20.32
N LEU A 112 5.55 25.92 -19.91
CA LEU A 112 6.39 25.05 -20.76
C LEU A 112 5.68 24.64 -22.05
N ILE A 113 4.38 24.33 -21.96
CA ILE A 113 3.56 23.98 -23.14
C ILE A 113 3.43 25.17 -24.08
N LYS A 114 3.16 26.35 -23.57
CA LYS A 114 3.07 27.58 -24.39
C LYS A 114 4.37 27.84 -25.14
N ILE A 115 5.50 27.77 -24.44
CA ILE A 115 6.82 28.02 -25.05
C ILE A 115 7.11 26.95 -26.10
N ARG A 116 6.93 25.66 -25.78
CA ARG A 116 7.19 24.60 -26.72
C ARG A 116 6.27 24.61 -27.94
N SER A 117 5.03 25.07 -27.82
CA SER A 117 4.12 25.22 -28.98
C SER A 117 4.60 26.23 -29.99
N LYS A 118 5.46 27.18 -29.60
CA LYS A 118 6.10 28.12 -30.50
C LYS A 118 7.33 27.54 -31.22
N TYR A 119 7.94 26.49 -30.63
CA TYR A 119 9.17 25.84 -31.11
C TYR A 119 8.93 24.34 -31.28
N ILE A 120 8.21 23.94 -32.33
CA ILE A 120 7.91 22.53 -32.62
C ILE A 120 9.19 21.69 -32.84
N ASP A 121 10.26 22.34 -33.26
CA ASP A 121 11.59 21.79 -33.52
C ASP A 121 12.56 21.90 -32.32
N LEU A 122 12.06 22.26 -31.14
CA LEU A 122 12.90 22.44 -29.97
C LEU A 122 13.65 21.15 -29.64
N SER A 123 14.98 21.18 -29.71
CA SER A 123 15.81 19.99 -29.45
C SER A 123 15.64 19.50 -28.00
N GLU A 124 15.91 18.20 -27.79
CA GLU A 124 15.88 17.57 -26.46
C GLU A 124 16.79 18.30 -25.46
N TYR A 125 17.96 18.77 -25.93
CA TYR A 125 18.90 19.53 -25.12
C TYR A 125 18.32 20.86 -24.66
N LYS A 126 17.71 21.64 -25.55
CA LYS A 126 17.08 22.92 -25.24
C LYS A 126 15.87 22.74 -24.31
N THR A 127 15.05 21.72 -24.57
CA THR A 127 13.91 21.37 -23.71
C THR A 127 14.38 21.05 -22.28
N LYS A 128 15.43 20.25 -22.13
CA LYS A 128 15.99 19.94 -20.82
C LYS A 128 16.50 21.17 -20.11
N LYS A 129 17.24 22.05 -20.80
CA LYS A 129 17.74 23.29 -20.21
C LYS A 129 16.64 24.24 -19.77
N LEU A 130 15.54 24.31 -20.54
CA LEU A 130 14.37 25.08 -20.16
C LEU A 130 13.75 24.54 -18.85
N ILE A 131 13.60 23.24 -18.75
CA ILE A 131 13.10 22.57 -17.55
C ILE A 131 14.02 22.81 -16.36
N ASP A 132 15.35 22.64 -16.55
CA ASP A 132 16.37 22.92 -15.52
C ASP A 132 16.26 24.36 -15.01
N LYS A 133 15.99 25.34 -15.91
CA LYS A 133 15.87 26.77 -15.57
C LYS A 133 14.64 27.06 -14.72
N ILE A 134 13.48 26.49 -15.08
CA ILE A 134 12.22 26.70 -14.35
C ILE A 134 12.22 25.96 -12.99
N ALA A 135 12.87 24.81 -12.92
CA ALA A 135 12.87 23.97 -11.72
C ALA A 135 13.98 24.31 -10.72
N ASN A 136 14.95 25.14 -11.11
CA ASN A 136 15.99 25.61 -10.20
C ASN A 136 15.37 26.55 -9.16
N PRO A 137 15.46 26.28 -7.85
CA PRO A 137 14.86 27.11 -6.81
C PRO A 137 15.30 28.59 -6.89
N PHE A 138 16.56 28.84 -7.24
CA PHE A 138 17.12 30.19 -7.35
C PHE A 138 16.54 30.99 -8.53
N ASP A 139 16.35 30.34 -9.67
CA ASP A 139 15.73 30.95 -10.86
C ASP A 139 14.22 31.08 -10.67
N LYS A 140 13.60 30.16 -9.92
CA LYS A 140 12.17 30.16 -9.64
C LYS A 140 11.73 31.35 -8.79
N GLU A 141 12.50 31.74 -7.77
CA GLU A 141 12.23 32.93 -6.97
C GLU A 141 12.24 34.20 -7.84
N GLN A 142 13.13 34.31 -8.82
CA GLN A 142 13.17 35.43 -9.76
C GLN A 142 12.02 35.37 -10.77
N LEU A 143 11.69 34.21 -11.27
CA LEU A 143 10.58 34.03 -12.20
C LEU A 143 9.22 34.32 -11.56
N ASP A 144 9.04 33.96 -10.29
CA ASP A 144 7.79 34.19 -9.56
C ASP A 144 7.48 35.66 -9.31
N LEU A 145 8.47 36.54 -9.44
CA LEU A 145 8.32 38.02 -9.39
C LEU A 145 7.82 38.61 -10.71
N LEU A 146 7.86 37.84 -11.81
CA LEU A 146 7.47 38.31 -13.14
C LEU A 146 6.00 37.99 -13.43
N SER A 147 5.36 38.81 -14.24
CA SER A 147 4.04 38.48 -14.82
C SER A 147 4.15 37.27 -15.77
N GLU A 148 3.05 36.61 -16.08
CA GLU A 148 3.01 35.44 -16.98
C GLU A 148 3.57 35.78 -18.38
N GLU A 149 3.35 36.98 -18.90
CA GLU A 149 3.88 37.44 -20.19
C GLU A 149 5.39 37.66 -20.13
N GLU A 150 5.86 38.27 -19.03
CA GLU A 150 7.30 38.49 -18.82
C GLU A 150 8.06 37.19 -18.59
N LYS A 151 7.48 36.21 -17.86
CA LYS A 151 8.03 34.85 -17.71
C LYS A 151 8.17 34.18 -19.07
N GLU A 152 7.12 34.20 -19.87
CA GLU A 152 7.11 33.61 -21.19
C GLU A 152 8.16 34.22 -22.10
N LYS A 153 8.29 35.54 -22.09
CA LYS A 153 9.31 36.27 -22.88
C LYS A 153 10.72 35.92 -22.39
N TYR A 154 10.97 36.01 -21.09
CA TYR A 154 12.27 35.69 -20.50
C TYR A 154 12.74 34.25 -20.83
N LEU A 155 11.87 33.30 -20.73
CA LEU A 155 12.19 31.88 -21.02
C LEU A 155 12.37 31.63 -22.53
N THR A 156 11.64 32.36 -23.37
CA THR A 156 11.82 32.34 -24.83
C THR A 156 13.19 32.88 -25.21
N ASP A 157 13.58 34.08 -24.69
CA ASP A 157 14.89 34.68 -24.91
C ASP A 157 16.02 33.79 -24.40
N TYR A 158 15.81 33.11 -23.27
CA TYR A 158 16.75 32.13 -22.72
C TYR A 158 16.95 30.94 -23.69
N ILE A 159 15.89 30.36 -24.27
CA ILE A 159 15.98 29.28 -25.24
C ILE A 159 16.78 29.72 -26.47
N ASP A 160 16.52 30.93 -26.96
CA ASP A 160 17.21 31.46 -28.15
C ASP A 160 18.69 31.68 -27.86
N SER A 161 19.07 31.98 -26.62
CA SER A 161 20.46 32.18 -26.20
C SER A 161 21.26 30.88 -26.04
N ILE A 162 20.60 29.73 -25.89
CA ILE A 162 21.29 28.44 -25.69
C ILE A 162 21.85 27.90 -27.01
N LYS A 163 23.18 27.79 -27.08
CA LYS A 163 23.84 27.12 -28.21
C LYS A 163 23.60 25.61 -28.12
N GLU A 164 23.25 24.99 -29.24
CA GLU A 164 23.13 23.55 -29.32
C GLU A 164 24.51 22.89 -29.15
N LYS A 165 24.60 21.92 -28.24
CA LYS A 165 25.75 21.03 -28.19
C LYS A 165 25.52 19.89 -29.17
N GLU A 166 26.38 19.77 -30.18
CA GLU A 166 26.40 18.59 -31.02
C GLU A 166 26.73 17.36 -30.20
N SER A 167 25.73 16.51 -29.99
CA SER A 167 25.98 15.14 -29.50
C SER A 167 26.53 14.31 -30.64
N PRO A 168 27.52 13.41 -30.41
CA PRO A 168 27.99 12.52 -31.46
C PRO A 168 26.78 11.72 -31.98
N LYS A 169 26.52 11.80 -33.27
CA LYS A 169 25.44 11.10 -33.98
C LYS A 169 25.62 9.59 -33.79
N LYS A 170 24.94 9.01 -32.79
CA LYS A 170 24.57 7.60 -32.87
C LYS A 170 23.57 7.50 -34.03
N GLU A 171 23.79 6.59 -34.96
CA GLU A 171 22.77 6.28 -35.97
C GLU A 171 21.44 6.04 -35.30
N LYS A 172 20.56 7.03 -35.42
CA LYS A 172 19.20 6.96 -34.86
C LYS A 172 18.39 6.13 -35.82
N TYR A 173 17.98 4.94 -35.42
CA TYR A 173 16.92 4.23 -36.12
C TYR A 173 15.62 5.03 -35.93
N GLU A 174 15.11 5.61 -37.00
CA GLU A 174 13.83 6.31 -37.03
C GLU A 174 12.75 5.33 -37.50
N ALA A 175 11.80 5.03 -36.62
CA ALA A 175 10.65 4.20 -36.96
C ALA A 175 9.72 4.99 -37.87
N ASN A 176 9.32 4.39 -39.03
CA ASN A 176 8.27 4.95 -39.84
C ASN A 176 6.87 4.61 -39.28
N PHE A 177 5.83 5.16 -39.87
CA PHE A 177 4.47 4.97 -39.36
C PHE A 177 4.03 3.49 -39.35
N GLN A 178 4.43 2.69 -40.37
CA GLN A 178 4.09 1.26 -40.42
C GLN A 178 4.77 0.47 -39.29
N ASP A 179 6.02 0.82 -38.97
CA ASP A 179 6.74 0.22 -37.83
C ASP A 179 6.08 0.53 -36.50
N ILE A 180 5.61 1.77 -36.33
CA ILE A 180 4.91 2.22 -35.11
C ILE A 180 3.54 1.53 -35.00
N GLU A 181 2.79 1.47 -36.11
CA GLU A 181 1.50 0.78 -36.16
C GLU A 181 1.67 -0.69 -35.78
N LYS A 182 2.61 -1.38 -36.40
CA LYS A 182 2.91 -2.78 -36.13
C LYS A 182 3.36 -2.99 -34.67
N TYR A 183 4.12 -2.07 -34.14
CA TYR A 183 4.53 -2.12 -32.73
C TYR A 183 3.31 -2.10 -31.79
N TYR A 184 2.36 -1.17 -31.97
CA TYR A 184 1.18 -1.08 -31.08
C TYR A 184 0.21 -2.22 -31.29
N ILE A 185 0.06 -2.73 -32.51
CA ILE A 185 -0.74 -3.90 -32.80
C ILE A 185 -0.15 -5.13 -32.08
N ASN A 186 1.15 -5.37 -32.22
CA ASN A 186 1.82 -6.48 -31.55
C ASN A 186 1.70 -6.36 -30.02
N LYS A 187 1.86 -5.14 -29.46
CA LYS A 187 1.66 -4.90 -28.03
C LYS A 187 0.24 -5.16 -27.58
N ALA A 188 -0.74 -4.88 -28.42
CA ALA A 188 -2.13 -5.17 -28.12
C ALA A 188 -2.39 -6.70 -28.13
N TYR A 189 -1.82 -7.46 -29.08
CA TYR A 189 -1.86 -8.92 -29.07
C TYR A 189 -1.17 -9.49 -27.83
N ASP A 190 0.06 -9.06 -27.53
CA ASP A 190 0.80 -9.47 -26.32
C ASP A 190 -0.01 -9.22 -25.02
N TYR A 191 -0.70 -8.07 -24.97
CA TYR A 191 -1.52 -7.71 -23.81
C TYR A 191 -2.75 -8.61 -23.70
N LEU A 192 -3.46 -8.86 -24.81
CA LEU A 192 -4.64 -9.72 -24.81
C LEU A 192 -4.27 -11.17 -24.49
N ASP A 193 -3.15 -11.68 -24.99
CA ASP A 193 -2.64 -13.01 -24.63
C ASP A 193 -2.27 -13.05 -23.15
N TYR A 194 -1.61 -12.01 -22.64
CA TYR A 194 -1.25 -11.92 -21.23
C TYR A 194 -2.48 -11.92 -20.30
N VAL A 195 -3.58 -11.24 -20.68
CA VAL A 195 -4.83 -11.25 -19.94
C VAL A 195 -5.71 -12.46 -20.23
N GLY A 196 -5.30 -13.32 -21.18
CA GLY A 196 -5.94 -14.60 -21.48
C GLY A 196 -7.10 -14.53 -22.45
N VAL A 197 -7.18 -13.49 -23.27
CA VAL A 197 -8.15 -13.40 -24.36
C VAL A 197 -7.61 -14.16 -25.57
N ASP A 198 -8.36 -15.13 -26.06
CA ASP A 198 -8.04 -15.81 -27.32
C ASP A 198 -8.26 -14.86 -28.50
N THR A 199 -7.18 -14.62 -29.25
CA THR A 199 -7.16 -13.69 -30.37
C THR A 199 -7.07 -14.36 -31.74
N GLU A 200 -7.13 -15.70 -31.81
CA GLU A 200 -6.96 -16.43 -33.09
C GLU A 200 -7.92 -15.96 -34.21
N LYS A 201 -9.13 -15.55 -33.84
CA LYS A 201 -10.16 -15.05 -34.76
C LYS A 201 -10.27 -13.53 -34.81
N PHE A 202 -9.30 -12.81 -34.24
CA PHE A 202 -9.31 -11.35 -34.19
C PHE A 202 -8.48 -10.78 -35.34
N ASN A 203 -9.00 -9.72 -35.97
CA ASN A 203 -8.19 -8.85 -36.78
C ASN A 203 -7.58 -7.72 -35.92
N ASP A 204 -6.61 -7.00 -36.48
CA ASP A 204 -5.90 -5.93 -35.78
C ASP A 204 -6.82 -4.87 -35.18
N GLU A 205 -7.91 -4.53 -35.88
CA GLU A 205 -8.88 -3.55 -35.40
C GLU A 205 -9.66 -4.08 -34.20
N LYS A 206 -10.09 -5.33 -34.21
CA LYS A 206 -10.78 -5.99 -33.12
C LYS A 206 -9.86 -6.11 -31.89
N VAL A 207 -8.58 -6.44 -32.11
CA VAL A 207 -7.56 -6.49 -31.04
C VAL A 207 -7.41 -5.14 -30.36
N LEU A 208 -7.18 -4.06 -31.10
CA LEU A 208 -7.03 -2.72 -30.55
C LEU A 208 -8.28 -2.23 -29.81
N ASN A 209 -9.46 -2.48 -30.38
CA ASN A 209 -10.73 -2.11 -29.76
C ASN A 209 -11.00 -2.89 -28.47
N THR A 210 -10.60 -4.16 -28.42
CA THR A 210 -10.74 -4.98 -27.20
C THR A 210 -9.83 -4.47 -26.09
N VAL A 211 -8.57 -4.13 -26.39
CA VAL A 211 -7.66 -3.50 -25.43
C VAL A 211 -8.26 -2.20 -24.88
N LEU A 212 -8.83 -1.34 -25.74
CA LEU A 212 -9.48 -0.10 -25.30
C LEU A 212 -10.67 -0.35 -24.38
N LYS A 213 -11.51 -1.35 -24.68
CA LYS A 213 -12.64 -1.74 -23.84
C LYS A 213 -12.16 -2.17 -22.44
N ILE A 214 -11.15 -3.05 -22.38
CA ILE A 214 -10.58 -3.54 -21.12
C ILE A 214 -10.02 -2.37 -20.30
N ARG A 215 -9.21 -1.51 -20.92
CA ARG A 215 -8.61 -0.36 -20.23
C ARG A 215 -9.63 0.69 -19.79
N ARG A 216 -10.72 0.86 -20.55
CA ARG A 216 -11.83 1.71 -20.14
C ARG A 216 -12.50 1.19 -18.86
N ILE A 217 -12.66 -0.13 -18.74
CA ILE A 217 -13.19 -0.77 -17.53
C ILE A 217 -12.23 -0.57 -16.36
N GLU A 218 -10.93 -0.77 -16.53
CA GLU A 218 -9.89 -0.51 -15.54
C GLU A 218 -9.97 0.93 -14.99
N LYS A 219 -10.08 1.91 -15.89
CA LYS A 219 -10.11 3.33 -15.53
C LYS A 219 -11.35 3.75 -14.76
N TYR A 220 -12.54 3.34 -15.22
CA TYR A 220 -13.81 3.76 -14.60
C TYR A 220 -14.07 3.13 -13.24
N ASN A 221 -13.40 2.04 -12.92
CA ASN A 221 -13.68 1.26 -11.71
C ASN A 221 -12.57 1.36 -10.66
N ASN A 222 -11.56 2.19 -10.85
CA ASN A 222 -10.44 2.36 -9.90
C ASN A 222 -9.82 1.03 -9.49
N ILE A 223 -9.74 0.07 -10.43
CA ILE A 223 -9.15 -1.23 -10.19
C ILE A 223 -7.65 -1.11 -10.42
N ASP A 224 -6.89 -1.56 -9.43
CA ASP A 224 -5.48 -1.85 -9.65
C ASP A 224 -5.34 -2.82 -10.84
N LYS A 225 -4.59 -2.40 -11.85
CA LYS A 225 -4.30 -3.17 -13.06
C LYS A 225 -3.89 -4.61 -12.74
N ARG A 226 -3.14 -4.84 -11.66
CA ARG A 226 -2.70 -6.16 -11.21
C ARG A 226 -3.87 -7.02 -10.77
N LYS A 227 -4.83 -6.47 -10.02
CA LYS A 227 -6.04 -7.18 -9.62
C LYS A 227 -6.94 -7.51 -10.79
N PHE A 228 -7.05 -6.58 -11.76
CA PHE A 228 -7.78 -6.84 -12.98
C PHE A 228 -7.14 -7.99 -13.79
N LEU A 229 -5.82 -7.96 -13.96
CA LEU A 229 -5.07 -8.99 -14.67
C LEU A 229 -5.14 -10.35 -13.96
N GLU A 230 -5.14 -10.35 -12.63
CA GLU A 230 -5.29 -11.56 -11.82
C GLU A 230 -6.69 -12.15 -12.00
N VAL A 231 -7.74 -11.33 -11.97
CA VAL A 231 -9.13 -11.74 -12.25
C VAL A 231 -9.26 -12.26 -13.67
N ALA A 232 -8.73 -11.53 -14.67
CA ALA A 232 -8.78 -11.93 -16.08
C ALA A 232 -8.04 -13.25 -16.33
N ARG A 233 -6.85 -13.44 -15.75
CA ARG A 233 -6.10 -14.71 -15.83
C ARG A 233 -6.85 -15.89 -15.25
N THR A 234 -7.56 -15.64 -14.17
CA THR A 234 -8.29 -16.68 -13.46
C THR A 234 -9.59 -17.05 -14.21
N ILE A 235 -10.20 -16.10 -14.89
CA ILE A 235 -11.33 -16.30 -15.79
C ILE A 235 -10.91 -17.11 -17.04
N ARG A 236 -9.64 -17.05 -17.47
CA ARG A 236 -9.10 -17.87 -18.58
C ARG A 236 -9.37 -19.36 -18.40
N TYR A 237 -9.39 -19.87 -17.19
CA TYR A 237 -9.74 -21.29 -16.91
C TYR A 237 -11.21 -21.62 -17.17
N ILE A 238 -12.06 -20.62 -17.44
CA ILE A 238 -13.49 -20.79 -17.71
C ILE A 238 -13.81 -20.64 -19.20
N SER A 239 -12.83 -20.87 -20.10
CA SER A 239 -12.99 -20.91 -21.58
C SER A 239 -13.74 -19.72 -22.19
N LEU A 240 -13.02 -18.69 -22.56
CA LEU A 240 -13.53 -17.49 -23.23
C LEU A 240 -13.39 -17.63 -24.75
N THR A 241 -14.41 -18.14 -25.40
CA THR A 241 -14.42 -18.33 -26.86
C THR A 241 -15.39 -17.40 -27.59
N ASP A 242 -16.21 -16.60 -26.88
CA ASP A 242 -17.28 -15.80 -27.49
C ASP A 242 -17.25 -14.33 -27.03
N GLU A 243 -17.64 -13.41 -27.94
CA GLU A 243 -17.73 -11.97 -27.68
C GLU A 243 -18.79 -11.65 -26.59
N GLN A 244 -19.83 -12.49 -26.51
CA GLN A 244 -20.87 -12.40 -25.48
C GLN A 244 -20.27 -12.76 -24.11
N GLU A 245 -19.50 -13.84 -24.01
CA GLU A 245 -18.83 -14.22 -22.76
C GLU A 245 -17.86 -13.13 -22.26
N PHE A 246 -17.16 -12.45 -23.17
CA PHE A 246 -16.30 -11.32 -22.79
C PHE A 246 -17.09 -10.13 -22.23
N THR A 247 -18.24 -9.83 -22.83
CA THR A 247 -19.17 -8.78 -22.36
C THR A 247 -19.75 -9.17 -21.00
N ASP A 248 -20.11 -10.42 -20.80
CA ASP A 248 -20.65 -10.95 -19.56
C ASP A 248 -19.62 -10.93 -18.43
N ILE A 249 -18.35 -11.20 -18.75
CA ILE A 249 -17.26 -11.08 -17.78
C ILE A 249 -16.95 -9.63 -17.44
N ALA A 250 -16.94 -8.73 -18.42
CA ALA A 250 -16.80 -7.30 -18.17
C ALA A 250 -17.94 -6.78 -17.29
N ASN A 251 -19.17 -7.25 -17.51
CA ASN A 251 -20.32 -6.95 -16.68
C ASN A 251 -20.21 -7.58 -15.30
N LEU A 252 -19.70 -8.79 -15.16
CA LEU A 252 -19.45 -9.45 -13.89
C LEU A 252 -18.33 -8.75 -13.10
N ILE A 253 -17.27 -8.31 -13.76
CA ILE A 253 -16.24 -7.49 -13.13
C ILE A 253 -16.81 -6.16 -12.67
N ASN A 254 -17.65 -5.50 -13.49
CA ASN A 254 -18.34 -4.28 -13.11
C ASN A 254 -19.28 -4.48 -11.93
N LEU A 255 -20.10 -5.54 -11.94
CA LEU A 255 -20.95 -5.91 -10.82
C LEU A 255 -20.13 -6.20 -9.57
N PHE A 256 -19.05 -6.94 -9.69
CA PHE A 256 -18.13 -7.20 -8.59
C PHE A 256 -17.56 -5.91 -7.99
N LEU A 257 -17.23 -4.94 -8.81
CA LEU A 257 -16.68 -3.66 -8.36
C LEU A 257 -17.73 -2.76 -7.72
N VAL A 258 -18.94 -2.75 -8.24
CA VAL A 258 -20.08 -2.09 -7.60
C VAL A 258 -20.38 -2.72 -6.24
N TYR A 259 -20.25 -4.04 -6.12
CA TYR A 259 -20.44 -4.77 -4.85
C TYR A 259 -19.20 -4.87 -3.96
N LYS A 260 -17.99 -4.55 -4.46
CA LYS A 260 -16.73 -4.52 -3.66
C LYS A 260 -16.88 -3.70 -2.37
N ASN A 261 -17.65 -2.61 -2.41
CA ASN A 261 -17.95 -1.81 -1.23
C ASN A 261 -18.96 -2.48 -0.28
N LYS A 262 -19.72 -3.48 -0.76
CA LYS A 262 -20.68 -4.26 0.04
C LYS A 262 -20.12 -5.60 0.49
N VAL A 263 -19.11 -6.13 -0.20
CA VAL A 263 -18.52 -7.46 0.07
C VAL A 263 -17.01 -7.28 0.28
N ARG A 264 -16.64 -6.77 1.45
CA ARG A 264 -15.22 -6.64 1.85
C ARG A 264 -14.68 -8.02 2.25
N GLY A 265 -13.45 -8.31 1.86
CA GLY A 265 -12.73 -9.52 2.28
C GLY A 265 -12.75 -10.70 1.30
N LEU A 266 -13.42 -10.58 0.14
CA LEU A 266 -13.31 -11.60 -0.90
C LEU A 266 -11.98 -11.46 -1.65
N ILE A 267 -11.19 -12.52 -1.63
CA ILE A 267 -10.00 -12.69 -2.47
C ILE A 267 -10.38 -13.21 -3.86
N VAL A 268 -9.46 -13.17 -4.81
CA VAL A 268 -9.68 -13.61 -6.19
C VAL A 268 -10.23 -15.04 -6.28
N ASN A 269 -9.75 -15.95 -5.44
CA ASN A 269 -10.25 -17.33 -5.37
C ASN A 269 -11.71 -17.42 -4.93
N ASP A 270 -12.18 -16.49 -4.08
CA ASP A 270 -13.58 -16.44 -3.65
C ASP A 270 -14.48 -16.01 -4.80
N ILE A 271 -14.03 -15.03 -5.60
CA ILE A 271 -14.74 -14.56 -6.78
C ILE A 271 -14.92 -15.70 -7.78
N LEU A 272 -13.88 -16.49 -8.01
CA LEU A 272 -13.95 -17.66 -8.89
C LEU A 272 -14.95 -18.69 -8.43
N LYS A 273 -14.94 -19.01 -7.14
CA LYS A 273 -15.89 -19.96 -6.57
C LYS A 273 -17.31 -19.46 -6.71
N ILE A 274 -17.54 -18.13 -6.51
CA ILE A 274 -18.84 -17.49 -6.73
C ILE A 274 -19.25 -17.62 -8.19
N LEU A 275 -18.36 -17.32 -9.15
CA LEU A 275 -18.64 -17.46 -10.58
C LEU A 275 -18.94 -18.91 -10.98
N VAL A 276 -18.21 -19.87 -10.41
CA VAL A 276 -18.50 -21.31 -10.58
C VAL A 276 -19.87 -21.67 -10.01
N ILE A 277 -20.25 -21.16 -8.85
CA ILE A 277 -21.56 -21.34 -8.23
C ILE A 277 -22.65 -20.75 -9.11
N MET A 278 -22.47 -19.54 -9.67
CA MET A 278 -23.41 -18.93 -10.61
C MET A 278 -23.64 -19.82 -11.83
N LYS A 279 -22.56 -20.22 -12.49
CA LYS A 279 -22.63 -21.09 -13.69
C LYS A 279 -23.27 -22.45 -13.40
N LYS A 280 -22.82 -23.11 -12.32
CA LYS A 280 -23.31 -24.46 -11.92
C LYS A 280 -24.78 -24.44 -11.54
N ASN A 281 -25.26 -23.38 -10.90
CA ASN A 281 -26.63 -23.30 -10.36
C ASN A 281 -27.57 -22.42 -11.21
N LYS A 282 -27.09 -21.91 -12.37
CA LYS A 282 -27.85 -20.99 -13.24
C LYS A 282 -28.39 -19.77 -12.48
N ILE A 283 -27.59 -19.21 -11.57
CA ILE A 283 -27.93 -18.06 -10.77
C ILE A 283 -27.55 -16.80 -11.56
N GLU A 284 -28.53 -15.95 -11.86
CA GLU A 284 -28.33 -14.72 -12.62
C GLU A 284 -27.91 -13.54 -11.73
N GLU A 285 -28.30 -13.56 -10.45
CA GLU A 285 -27.97 -12.51 -9.49
C GLU A 285 -26.72 -12.81 -8.66
N LEU A 286 -25.71 -11.94 -8.77
CA LEU A 286 -24.46 -12.04 -8.03
C LEU A 286 -24.68 -12.05 -6.51
N SER A 287 -25.65 -11.30 -6.00
CA SER A 287 -26.01 -11.26 -4.58
C SER A 287 -26.47 -12.62 -4.04
N GLU A 288 -27.18 -13.40 -4.85
CA GLU A 288 -27.63 -14.75 -4.51
C GLU A 288 -26.46 -15.76 -4.53
N ALA A 289 -25.59 -15.64 -5.54
CA ALA A 289 -24.38 -16.48 -5.64
C ALA A 289 -23.39 -16.23 -4.49
N ILE A 290 -23.25 -14.97 -4.07
CA ILE A 290 -22.44 -14.61 -2.90
C ILE A 290 -23.02 -15.23 -1.63
N LYS A 291 -24.32 -15.11 -1.40
CA LYS A 291 -24.98 -15.73 -0.24
C LYS A 291 -24.78 -17.24 -0.23
N LYS A 292 -24.89 -17.89 -1.39
CA LYS A 292 -24.69 -19.32 -1.51
C LYS A 292 -23.24 -19.71 -1.28
N TYR A 293 -22.28 -18.94 -1.80
CA TYR A 293 -20.86 -19.11 -1.54
C TYR A 293 -20.51 -18.94 -0.06
N GLU A 294 -21.06 -17.89 0.58
CA GLU A 294 -20.88 -17.66 2.01
C GLU A 294 -21.45 -18.81 2.84
N LEU A 295 -22.60 -19.36 2.45
CA LEU A 295 -23.20 -20.52 3.09
C LEU A 295 -22.36 -21.80 2.92
N GLU A 296 -21.82 -22.05 1.72
CA GLU A 296 -20.94 -23.19 1.44
C GLU A 296 -19.57 -23.07 2.14
N LYS A 297 -19.06 -21.82 2.25
CA LYS A 297 -17.74 -21.55 2.85
C LYS A 297 -17.78 -21.51 4.38
N TRP A 298 -18.85 -20.96 4.95
CA TRP A 298 -18.91 -20.59 6.36
C TRP A 298 -20.01 -21.32 7.17
N GLY A 299 -20.91 -22.05 6.51
CA GLY A 299 -21.96 -22.86 7.14
C GLY A 299 -23.01 -22.11 7.97
N SER A 300 -22.61 -21.01 8.59
CA SER A 300 -23.47 -20.04 9.31
C SER A 300 -22.71 -18.72 9.43
N LYS A 301 -23.42 -17.58 9.55
CA LYS A 301 -22.79 -16.28 9.80
C LYS A 301 -21.87 -16.37 11.01
N MET A 302 -20.58 -16.09 10.83
CA MET A 302 -19.62 -16.06 11.92
C MET A 302 -19.89 -14.85 12.80
N LYS A 303 -20.22 -15.11 14.05
CA LYS A 303 -20.55 -14.05 15.01
C LYS A 303 -19.30 -13.69 15.84
N THR A 304 -19.26 -12.43 16.27
CA THR A 304 -18.23 -11.97 17.21
C THR A 304 -18.28 -12.80 18.51
N ASP A 305 -19.46 -13.21 18.95
CA ASP A 305 -19.65 -14.08 20.11
C ASP A 305 -19.07 -15.48 19.96
N ASP A 306 -18.82 -15.94 18.73
CA ASP A 306 -18.14 -17.21 18.47
C ASP A 306 -16.68 -17.24 18.97
N PHE A 307 -16.11 -16.07 19.26
CA PHE A 307 -14.76 -15.84 19.76
C PHE A 307 -14.76 -15.35 21.20
N ASP A 308 -15.86 -15.59 21.92
CA ASP A 308 -15.95 -15.28 23.33
C ASP A 308 -15.38 -16.44 24.19
N TYR A 309 -14.77 -16.07 25.28
CA TYR A 309 -14.34 -16.98 26.32
C TYR A 309 -14.33 -16.26 27.67
N TYR A 310 -14.49 -17.00 28.74
CA TYR A 310 -14.45 -16.41 30.09
C TYR A 310 -13.02 -16.05 30.47
N LEU A 311 -12.78 -14.78 30.77
CA LEU A 311 -11.49 -14.25 31.22
C LEU A 311 -11.69 -13.52 32.55
N PRO A 312 -11.19 -14.06 33.68
CA PRO A 312 -11.15 -13.34 34.95
C PRO A 312 -10.28 -12.09 34.88
N GLU A 313 -10.76 -10.99 35.44
CA GLU A 313 -10.06 -9.68 35.36
C GLU A 313 -8.68 -9.73 36.01
N GLU A 314 -8.53 -10.51 37.11
CA GLU A 314 -7.27 -10.70 37.82
C GLU A 314 -6.16 -11.37 36.98
N LEU A 315 -6.51 -12.01 35.86
CA LEU A 315 -5.52 -12.56 34.95
C LEU A 315 -4.99 -11.55 33.93
N ILE A 316 -5.57 -10.35 33.88
CA ILE A 316 -5.10 -9.27 33.02
C ILE A 316 -3.86 -8.63 33.66
N ALA A 317 -2.70 -8.86 33.05
CA ALA A 317 -1.43 -8.39 33.62
C ALA A 317 -1.33 -6.86 33.63
N GLN A 318 -1.20 -6.26 34.80
CA GLN A 318 -1.05 -4.81 34.95
C GLN A 318 0.41 -4.35 34.84
N THR A 319 1.35 -5.21 35.23
CA THR A 319 2.79 -4.91 35.24
C THR A 319 3.58 -6.02 34.52
N PRO A 320 4.71 -5.70 33.87
CA PRO A 320 5.60 -6.70 33.30
C PRO A 320 6.28 -7.49 34.43
N ILE A 321 6.58 -8.78 34.17
CA ILE A 321 7.41 -9.56 35.09
C ILE A 321 8.85 -9.02 35.09
N LYS A 322 9.60 -9.28 36.15
CA LYS A 322 10.95 -8.75 36.34
C LYS A 322 11.89 -9.14 35.18
N GLU A 323 11.95 -10.41 34.86
CA GLU A 323 12.77 -10.97 33.79
C GLU A 323 11.87 -11.31 32.59
N ARG A 324 12.10 -10.64 31.44
CA ARG A 324 11.20 -10.70 30.27
C ARG A 324 10.98 -12.12 29.74
N ASP A 325 12.06 -12.89 29.66
CA ASP A 325 12.12 -14.26 29.14
C ASP A 325 11.69 -15.33 30.14
N HIS A 326 11.36 -14.93 31.38
CA HIS A 326 10.80 -15.84 32.38
C HIS A 326 9.27 -15.88 32.40
N SER A 327 8.59 -15.21 31.48
CA SER A 327 7.15 -15.38 31.28
C SER A 327 6.84 -16.85 30.91
N ARG A 328 5.63 -17.28 31.17
CA ARG A 328 5.18 -18.61 30.76
C ARG A 328 4.97 -18.65 29.25
N LEU A 329 5.17 -19.82 28.67
CA LEU A 329 4.94 -20.11 27.27
C LEU A 329 4.00 -21.30 27.14
N LEU A 330 2.88 -21.11 26.45
CA LEU A 330 2.01 -22.21 26.02
C LEU A 330 2.36 -22.55 24.58
N VAL A 331 2.84 -23.75 24.34
CA VAL A 331 3.13 -24.27 22.98
C VAL A 331 1.94 -25.04 22.48
N LEU A 332 1.37 -24.62 21.35
CA LEU A 332 0.24 -25.27 20.68
C LEU A 332 0.68 -25.85 19.35
N ASP A 333 0.54 -27.15 19.20
CA ASP A 333 0.67 -27.79 17.89
C ASP A 333 -0.64 -27.59 17.08
N LYS A 334 -0.58 -26.77 16.02
CA LYS A 334 -1.78 -26.44 15.23
C LYS A 334 -2.34 -27.62 14.43
N LYS A 335 -1.57 -28.70 14.23
CA LYS A 335 -2.04 -29.91 13.54
C LYS A 335 -2.78 -30.81 14.51
N THR A 336 -2.17 -31.13 15.63
CA THR A 336 -2.72 -32.10 16.61
C THR A 336 -3.64 -31.46 17.65
N GLY A 337 -3.41 -30.16 18.00
CA GLY A 337 -4.06 -29.50 19.12
C GLY A 337 -3.39 -29.78 20.46
N GLU A 338 -2.26 -30.46 20.48
CA GLU A 338 -1.50 -30.77 21.69
C GLU A 338 -0.94 -29.47 22.32
N ILE A 339 -1.01 -29.40 23.64
CA ILE A 339 -0.57 -28.24 24.45
C ILE A 339 0.56 -28.66 25.36
N THR A 340 1.64 -27.89 25.36
CA THR A 340 2.76 -28.02 26.29
C THR A 340 2.97 -26.71 27.04
N HIS A 341 3.26 -26.79 28.34
CA HIS A 341 3.54 -25.63 29.19
C HIS A 341 5.03 -25.49 29.44
N GLU A 342 5.56 -24.32 29.15
CA GLU A 342 6.97 -24.02 29.24
C GLU A 342 7.20 -22.63 29.85
N ARG A 343 8.46 -22.24 29.96
CA ARG A 343 8.93 -20.87 30.19
C ARG A 343 9.45 -20.31 28.87
N PHE A 344 9.34 -18.99 28.65
CA PHE A 344 9.61 -18.40 27.34
C PHE A 344 11.05 -18.58 26.86
N ASP A 345 12.04 -18.56 27.76
CA ASP A 345 13.44 -18.82 27.38
C ASP A 345 13.67 -20.22 26.79
N HIS A 346 12.73 -21.16 27.03
CA HIS A 346 12.75 -22.48 26.38
C HIS A 346 12.22 -22.46 24.94
N ILE A 347 11.77 -21.31 24.42
CA ILE A 347 11.32 -21.20 23.01
C ILE A 347 12.37 -21.73 22.03
N ILE A 348 13.65 -21.54 22.36
CA ILE A 348 14.79 -22.00 21.56
C ILE A 348 14.74 -23.52 21.30
N ASN A 349 14.13 -24.32 22.16
CA ASN A 349 14.01 -25.77 21.98
C ASN A 349 13.03 -26.14 20.87
N TYR A 350 12.14 -25.23 20.49
CA TYR A 350 11.11 -25.39 19.45
C TYR A 350 11.50 -24.78 18.11
N LEU A 351 12.60 -24.04 18.08
CA LEU A 351 13.17 -23.45 16.87
C LEU A 351 14.24 -24.38 16.28
N ASN A 352 14.25 -24.54 14.97
CA ASN A 352 15.19 -25.40 14.26
C ASN A 352 16.27 -24.55 13.57
N LYS A 353 17.47 -25.10 13.44
CA LYS A 353 18.49 -24.48 12.60
C LYS A 353 17.94 -24.23 11.19
N GLY A 354 18.09 -23.02 10.69
CA GLY A 354 17.58 -22.59 9.40
C GLY A 354 16.19 -21.96 9.44
N ASP A 355 15.49 -21.96 10.58
CA ASP A 355 14.27 -21.15 10.72
C ASP A 355 14.57 -19.65 10.56
N VAL A 356 13.54 -18.89 10.20
CA VAL A 356 13.63 -17.42 10.12
C VAL A 356 12.61 -16.82 11.08
N LEU A 357 13.10 -16.08 12.05
CA LEU A 357 12.29 -15.34 13.03
C LEU A 357 12.06 -13.92 12.54
N VAL A 358 10.81 -13.53 12.31
CA VAL A 358 10.48 -12.18 11.82
C VAL A 358 9.91 -11.33 12.95
N ILE A 359 10.64 -10.27 13.31
CA ILE A 359 10.31 -9.35 14.40
C ILE A 359 9.83 -8.00 13.86
N ASN A 360 9.00 -7.30 14.63
CA ASN A 360 8.57 -5.94 14.33
C ASN A 360 9.44 -4.95 15.11
N ASN A 361 10.29 -4.21 14.42
CA ASN A 361 11.27 -3.28 14.99
C ASN A 361 10.72 -1.88 15.30
N THR A 362 9.39 -1.72 15.25
CA THR A 362 8.76 -0.43 15.56
C THR A 362 9.08 0.03 16.99
N LYS A 363 9.27 1.34 17.16
CA LYS A 363 9.53 1.99 18.43
C LYS A 363 8.32 2.85 18.84
N VAL A 364 7.85 2.67 20.05
CA VAL A 364 6.76 3.48 20.60
C VAL A 364 7.30 4.87 20.92
N ILE A 365 6.60 5.89 20.41
CA ILE A 365 6.86 7.28 20.77
C ILE A 365 6.01 7.68 21.99
N PRO A 366 6.46 8.61 22.85
CA PRO A 366 5.65 9.12 23.94
C PRO A 366 4.55 10.05 23.42
N ALA A 367 3.62 9.42 22.70
CA ALA A 367 2.60 10.08 21.90
C ALA A 367 1.41 10.63 22.71
N ARG A 368 1.35 10.36 24.02
CA ARG A 368 0.29 10.85 24.91
C ARG A 368 0.76 12.10 25.63
N ILE A 369 0.15 13.22 25.28
CA ILE A 369 0.49 14.54 25.84
C ILE A 369 -0.72 15.19 26.50
N ILE A 370 -0.51 15.87 27.63
CA ILE A 370 -1.56 16.55 28.36
C ILE A 370 -1.28 18.05 28.37
N GLY A 371 -2.23 18.82 27.86
CA GLY A 371 -2.10 20.26 27.76
C GLY A 371 -3.36 20.99 28.24
N THR A 372 -3.34 22.29 28.12
CA THR A 372 -4.45 23.18 28.50
C THR A 372 -4.94 23.96 27.31
N LYS A 373 -6.25 24.04 27.14
CA LYS A 373 -6.89 24.89 26.14
C LYS A 373 -6.60 26.36 26.48
N GLU A 374 -5.98 27.12 25.58
CA GLU A 374 -5.56 28.51 25.84
C GLU A 374 -6.73 29.41 26.30
N GLU A 375 -7.90 29.28 25.66
CA GLU A 375 -9.05 30.15 25.97
C GLU A 375 -9.68 29.89 27.35
N THR A 376 -9.68 28.64 27.81
CA THR A 376 -10.53 28.24 28.98
C THR A 376 -9.76 27.59 30.12
N GLY A 377 -8.46 27.28 29.90
CA GLY A 377 -7.65 26.53 30.88
C GLY A 377 -8.08 25.06 31.04
N ALA A 378 -9.00 24.56 30.22
CA ALA A 378 -9.47 23.19 30.35
C ALA A 378 -8.36 22.20 29.97
N VAL A 379 -8.15 21.20 30.81
CA VAL A 379 -7.18 20.12 30.54
C VAL A 379 -7.69 19.23 29.43
N ILE A 380 -6.84 19.00 28.44
CA ILE A 380 -7.08 18.14 27.29
C ILE A 380 -5.93 17.15 27.15
N GLU A 381 -6.27 15.87 27.10
CA GLU A 381 -5.36 14.80 26.70
C GLU A 381 -5.39 14.69 25.17
N VAL A 382 -4.24 14.69 24.54
CA VAL A 382 -4.06 14.45 23.10
C VAL A 382 -3.15 13.25 22.92
N LEU A 383 -3.59 12.30 22.12
CA LEU A 383 -2.89 11.08 21.82
C LEU A 383 -2.68 11.01 20.30
N MET A 384 -1.44 11.11 19.88
CA MET A 384 -1.06 11.07 18.47
C MET A 384 -1.27 9.65 17.91
N LEU A 385 -1.92 9.56 16.75
CA LEU A 385 -2.27 8.28 16.11
C LEU A 385 -1.59 8.07 14.78
N LYS A 386 -1.59 9.12 13.94
CA LYS A 386 -1.12 9.02 12.55
C LYS A 386 -0.55 10.36 12.11
N ASP A 387 0.65 10.30 11.56
CA ASP A 387 1.27 11.42 10.85
C ASP A 387 0.58 11.62 9.50
N LEU A 388 0.09 12.83 9.24
CA LEU A 388 -0.54 13.24 7.98
C LEU A 388 0.43 14.02 7.09
N GLY A 389 1.65 14.26 7.58
CA GLY A 389 2.66 15.08 6.94
C GLY A 389 2.51 16.58 7.26
N SER A 390 3.55 17.36 6.95
CA SER A 390 3.54 18.82 7.18
C SER A 390 3.17 19.20 8.62
N ASP A 391 3.67 18.50 9.63
CA ASP A 391 3.37 18.66 11.06
C ASP A 391 1.88 18.54 11.43
N GLU A 392 1.07 17.97 10.59
CA GLU A 392 -0.32 17.66 10.90
C GLU A 392 -0.47 16.20 11.33
N TRP A 393 -1.20 15.99 12.42
CA TRP A 393 -1.40 14.66 12.99
C TRP A 393 -2.88 14.38 13.23
N GLU A 394 -3.30 13.16 12.92
CA GLU A 394 -4.54 12.61 13.42
C GLU A 394 -4.35 12.16 14.86
N CYS A 395 -5.19 12.66 15.76
CA CYS A 395 -5.07 12.40 17.20
C CYS A 395 -6.43 12.06 17.81
N LEU A 396 -6.40 11.24 18.86
CA LEU A 396 -7.54 11.06 19.75
C LEU A 396 -7.43 12.08 20.89
N CYS A 397 -8.51 12.82 21.19
CA CYS A 397 -8.47 13.76 22.31
C CYS A 397 -9.57 13.49 23.34
N LYS A 398 -9.27 13.79 24.60
CA LYS A 398 -10.21 13.69 25.73
C LYS A 398 -10.12 14.94 26.62
N PRO A 399 -11.27 15.57 26.93
CA PRO A 399 -12.61 15.31 26.42
C PRO A 399 -12.82 15.94 25.03
N ALA A 400 -13.13 15.11 24.02
CA ALA A 400 -13.24 15.52 22.62
C ALA A 400 -14.30 16.62 22.35
N LYS A 401 -15.41 16.62 23.10
CA LYS A 401 -16.50 17.60 22.97
C LYS A 401 -16.05 19.05 23.20
N ARG A 402 -14.93 19.26 23.91
CA ARG A 402 -14.38 20.59 24.23
C ARG A 402 -13.44 21.12 23.14
N VAL A 403 -13.08 20.28 22.16
CA VAL A 403 -12.12 20.62 21.08
C VAL A 403 -12.86 20.73 19.76
N LYS A 404 -12.89 21.95 19.23
CA LYS A 404 -13.49 22.33 17.94
C LYS A 404 -12.39 22.83 17.01
N GLU A 405 -12.68 22.98 15.72
CA GLU A 405 -11.76 23.61 14.75
C GLU A 405 -11.34 24.98 15.25
N GLY A 406 -10.04 25.31 15.11
CA GLY A 406 -9.41 26.51 15.62
C GLY A 406 -9.07 26.47 17.13
N THR A 407 -9.40 25.38 17.84
CA THR A 407 -9.01 25.26 19.26
C THR A 407 -7.50 25.08 19.39
N ILE A 408 -6.86 25.96 20.18
CA ILE A 408 -5.44 25.87 20.52
C ILE A 408 -5.27 25.20 21.88
N ILE A 409 -4.39 24.21 21.95
CA ILE A 409 -3.99 23.51 23.18
C ILE A 409 -2.50 23.72 23.38
N LYS A 410 -2.12 24.26 24.52
CA LYS A 410 -0.72 24.50 24.92
C LYS A 410 -0.26 23.37 25.83
N PHE A 411 0.88 22.77 25.52
CA PHE A 411 1.53 21.72 26.32
C PHE A 411 2.73 22.24 27.11
N SER A 412 3.47 23.17 26.48
CA SER A 412 4.64 23.85 27.06
C SER A 412 4.86 25.17 26.32
N ASP A 413 5.94 25.87 26.63
CA ASP A 413 6.27 27.11 25.92
C ASP A 413 6.75 26.85 24.48
N ASP A 414 7.29 25.66 24.22
CA ASP A 414 7.83 25.23 22.93
C ASP A 414 6.92 24.24 22.18
N LEU A 415 5.73 23.92 22.70
CA LEU A 415 4.77 23.04 22.00
C LEU A 415 3.32 23.45 22.22
N LYS A 416 2.64 23.72 21.13
CA LYS A 416 1.17 23.86 21.07
C LYS A 416 0.61 23.22 19.81
N VAL A 417 -0.68 22.95 19.80
CA VAL A 417 -1.38 22.42 18.65
C VAL A 417 -2.65 23.21 18.36
N GLU A 418 -3.01 23.31 17.08
CA GLU A 418 -4.26 23.87 16.62
C GLU A 418 -5.12 22.76 16.02
N CYS A 419 -6.38 22.66 16.41
CA CYS A 419 -7.33 21.71 15.81
C CYS A 419 -7.75 22.20 14.43
N THR A 420 -7.32 21.50 13.37
CA THR A 420 -7.62 21.83 11.96
C THR A 420 -8.88 21.14 11.48
N LYS A 421 -9.27 19.99 12.06
CA LYS A 421 -10.45 19.24 11.65
C LYS A 421 -11.04 18.42 12.78
N VAL A 422 -12.36 18.37 12.82
CA VAL A 422 -13.15 17.55 13.74
C VAL A 422 -13.66 16.32 13.01
N LEU A 423 -13.38 15.14 13.55
CA LEU A 423 -13.87 13.86 13.06
C LEU A 423 -14.68 13.15 14.15
N ASP A 424 -15.33 12.04 13.78
CA ASP A 424 -16.11 11.23 14.68
C ASP A 424 -15.25 10.51 15.76
N GLU A 425 -15.90 9.92 16.75
CA GLU A 425 -15.27 9.09 17.79
C GLU A 425 -14.15 9.76 18.60
N GLY A 426 -14.13 11.09 18.67
CA GLY A 426 -13.11 11.82 19.42
C GLY A 426 -11.82 12.08 18.64
N ILE A 427 -11.77 11.70 17.37
CA ILE A 427 -10.64 11.96 16.48
C ILE A 427 -10.64 13.43 16.05
N ARG A 428 -9.44 14.01 16.01
CA ARG A 428 -9.17 15.38 15.54
C ARG A 428 -7.89 15.39 14.72
N HIS A 429 -7.83 16.26 13.73
CA HIS A 429 -6.55 16.62 13.13
C HIS A 429 -6.01 17.84 13.86
N PHE A 430 -4.71 17.80 14.17
CA PHE A 430 -4.01 18.89 14.81
C PHE A 430 -2.78 19.28 14.03
N LYS A 431 -2.62 20.56 13.79
CA LYS A 431 -1.35 21.16 13.34
C LYS A 431 -0.48 21.37 14.58
N PHE A 432 0.68 20.75 14.60
CA PHE A 432 1.69 20.91 15.65
C PHE A 432 2.52 22.15 15.36
N ILE A 433 2.68 22.99 16.36
CA ILE A 433 3.45 24.25 16.30
C ILE A 433 4.46 24.15 17.43
N TYR A 434 5.74 24.04 17.07
CA TYR A 434 6.80 23.79 18.04
C TYR A 434 8.10 24.52 17.65
N ASP A 435 8.98 24.71 18.65
CA ASP A 435 10.32 25.24 18.47
C ASP A 435 11.33 24.15 18.84
N GLY A 436 12.16 23.72 17.87
CA GLY A 436 13.11 22.63 18.04
C GLY A 436 12.71 21.33 17.33
N ILE A 437 13.07 20.18 17.90
CA ILE A 437 12.79 18.85 17.37
C ILE A 437 11.59 18.23 18.09
N LEU A 438 10.51 17.96 17.36
CA LEU A 438 9.26 17.46 17.95
C LEU A 438 9.46 16.21 18.82
N LEU A 439 10.26 15.23 18.35
CA LEU A 439 10.50 13.99 19.10
C LEU A 439 11.20 14.25 20.45
N GLU A 440 12.16 15.17 20.52
CA GLU A 440 12.83 15.54 21.77
C GLU A 440 11.86 16.22 22.75
N ILE A 441 10.96 17.06 22.22
CA ILE A 441 9.91 17.69 23.02
C ILE A 441 8.94 16.64 23.55
N LEU A 442 8.52 15.67 22.71
CA LEU A 442 7.67 14.57 23.13
C LEU A 442 8.34 13.67 24.17
N ASP A 443 9.63 13.38 24.07
CA ASP A 443 10.37 12.58 25.06
C ASP A 443 10.35 13.25 26.45
N ARG A 444 10.36 14.58 26.48
CA ARG A 444 10.29 15.36 27.71
C ARG A 444 8.88 15.48 28.29
N LEU A 445 7.89 15.72 27.46
CA LEU A 445 6.52 16.04 27.87
C LEU A 445 5.56 14.85 27.81
N GLY A 446 5.83 13.91 26.93
CA GLY A 446 4.93 12.81 26.61
C GLY A 446 5.01 11.65 27.59
N GLU A 447 3.90 10.97 27.71
CA GLU A 447 3.79 9.70 28.41
C GLU A 447 3.70 8.56 27.39
N MET A 448 4.21 7.38 27.79
CA MET A 448 4.03 6.16 27.00
C MET A 448 2.54 5.83 26.92
N PRO A 449 1.98 5.68 25.71
CA PRO A 449 0.57 5.39 25.52
C PRO A 449 0.28 3.93 25.84
N LEU A 450 0.07 3.63 27.12
CA LEU A 450 -0.32 2.29 27.55
C LEU A 450 -1.75 1.95 27.10
N PRO A 451 -2.04 0.69 26.81
CA PRO A 451 -3.40 0.24 26.49
C PRO A 451 -4.39 0.56 27.61
N PRO A 452 -5.68 0.80 27.30
CA PRO A 452 -6.67 1.27 28.26
C PRO A 452 -6.99 0.30 29.40
N TYR A 453 -6.63 -0.98 29.27
CA TYR A 453 -6.79 -2.00 30.33
C TYR A 453 -5.61 -2.07 31.30
N ILE A 454 -4.55 -1.29 31.10
CA ILE A 454 -3.45 -1.13 32.04
C ILE A 454 -3.71 0.16 32.81
N HIS A 455 -3.98 0.01 34.09
CA HIS A 455 -4.28 1.11 35.03
C HIS A 455 -3.09 1.48 35.88
N GLU A 456 -2.15 0.54 36.03
CA GLU A 456 -0.92 0.75 36.81
C GLU A 456 0.07 1.64 36.07
N LYS A 457 0.70 2.55 36.79
CA LYS A 457 1.73 3.42 36.21
C LYS A 457 3.02 2.64 36.03
N LEU A 458 3.58 2.71 34.82
CA LEU A 458 4.84 2.05 34.49
C LEU A 458 6.02 2.83 35.09
N GLU A 459 6.79 2.20 36.01
CA GLU A 459 7.97 2.81 36.61
C GLU A 459 9.09 3.06 35.61
N ASP A 460 9.35 2.10 34.74
CA ASP A 460 10.35 2.18 33.67
C ASP A 460 9.67 2.16 32.27
N LYS A 461 9.70 3.30 31.60
CA LYS A 461 9.14 3.47 30.25
C LYS A 461 9.69 2.43 29.25
N ASN A 462 10.94 1.98 29.41
CA ASN A 462 11.59 1.01 28.52
C ASN A 462 11.00 -0.40 28.63
N ARG A 463 10.21 -0.67 29.69
CA ARG A 463 9.52 -1.96 29.83
C ARG A 463 8.40 -2.14 28.80
N TYR A 464 7.91 -1.05 28.20
CA TYR A 464 6.94 -1.07 27.10
C TYR A 464 7.61 -0.85 25.73
N GLN A 465 8.88 -1.26 25.61
CA GLN A 465 9.66 -1.30 24.36
C GLN A 465 10.29 -2.66 24.18
N THR A 466 10.40 -3.14 22.93
CA THR A 466 11.21 -4.31 22.63
C THR A 466 12.70 -3.96 22.69
N VAL A 467 13.54 -4.95 22.98
CA VAL A 467 15.01 -4.73 23.03
C VAL A 467 15.63 -4.43 21.67
N TYR A 468 14.86 -4.54 20.61
CA TYR A 468 15.25 -4.32 19.21
C TYR A 468 14.44 -3.18 18.55
N ALA A 469 13.72 -2.37 19.31
CA ALA A 469 12.98 -1.23 18.79
C ALA A 469 13.90 -0.20 18.13
N LYS A 470 13.62 0.19 16.89
CA LYS A 470 14.41 1.12 16.06
C LYS A 470 13.56 2.21 15.41
N GLU A 471 12.53 1.81 14.65
CA GLU A 471 11.73 2.69 13.80
C GLU A 471 10.66 3.40 14.61
N GLU A 472 10.84 4.69 14.86
CA GLU A 472 9.91 5.53 15.63
C GLU A 472 8.60 5.78 14.85
N GLY A 473 7.47 5.88 15.58
CA GLY A 473 6.17 6.21 14.97
C GLY A 473 4.98 5.39 15.47
N SER A 474 5.19 4.46 16.40
CA SER A 474 4.13 3.60 16.91
C SER A 474 3.46 4.19 18.16
N ALA A 475 2.12 4.06 18.24
CA ALA A 475 1.36 4.38 19.43
C ALA A 475 1.28 3.19 20.42
N ALA A 476 1.73 1.98 20.03
CA ALA A 476 1.74 0.82 20.92
C ALA A 476 2.89 -0.14 20.59
N ALA A 477 3.38 -0.85 21.60
CA ALA A 477 4.46 -1.83 21.42
C ALA A 477 3.98 -3.11 20.73
N PRO A 478 4.81 -3.79 19.94
CA PRO A 478 4.56 -5.15 19.45
C PRO A 478 4.83 -6.14 20.61
N THR A 479 3.81 -6.32 21.46
CA THR A 479 3.95 -6.88 22.81
C THR A 479 4.47 -8.31 22.86
N ALA A 480 4.27 -9.12 21.82
CA ALA A 480 4.89 -10.45 21.74
C ALA A 480 6.43 -10.37 21.69
N GLY A 481 6.98 -9.26 21.24
CA GLY A 481 8.42 -9.01 21.26
C GLY A 481 8.98 -8.64 22.63
N LEU A 482 8.12 -8.27 23.60
CA LEU A 482 8.56 -7.90 24.93
C LEU A 482 9.15 -9.05 25.74
N HIS A 483 8.89 -10.29 25.34
CA HIS A 483 9.43 -11.49 25.96
C HIS A 483 10.90 -11.75 25.65
N PHE A 484 11.41 -11.18 24.56
CA PHE A 484 12.80 -11.39 24.15
C PHE A 484 13.76 -10.52 24.96
N THR A 485 14.90 -11.10 25.33
CA THR A 485 16.09 -10.41 25.81
C THR A 485 17.15 -10.40 24.69
N LYS A 486 18.15 -9.53 24.82
CA LYS A 486 19.26 -9.51 23.85
C LYS A 486 20.02 -10.84 23.88
N GLU A 487 20.22 -11.38 25.08
CA GLU A 487 20.91 -12.64 25.33
C GLU A 487 20.17 -13.83 24.67
N LEU A 488 18.83 -13.85 24.75
CA LEU A 488 18.05 -14.90 24.10
C LEU A 488 18.11 -14.79 22.58
N LEU A 489 18.07 -13.57 22.03
CA LEU A 489 18.22 -13.34 20.60
C LEU A 489 19.58 -13.78 20.06
N GLU A 490 20.65 -13.50 20.80
CA GLU A 490 22.00 -13.98 20.43
C GLU A 490 22.08 -15.51 20.46
N LYS A 491 21.56 -16.18 21.49
CA LYS A 491 21.49 -17.65 21.52
C LYS A 491 20.68 -18.23 20.33
N ILE A 492 19.61 -17.54 19.92
CA ILE A 492 18.82 -17.94 18.75
C ILE A 492 19.67 -17.83 17.48
N LYS A 493 20.42 -16.76 17.30
CA LYS A 493 21.34 -16.60 16.16
C LYS A 493 22.47 -17.64 16.18
N GLU A 494 23.07 -17.88 17.33
CA GLU A 494 24.13 -18.92 17.51
C GLU A 494 23.61 -20.30 17.14
N LYS A 495 22.34 -20.59 17.36
CA LYS A 495 21.69 -21.85 16.91
C LYS A 495 21.54 -21.91 15.38
N GLY A 496 21.83 -20.85 14.64
CA GLY A 496 21.70 -20.76 13.19
C GLY A 496 20.29 -20.48 12.71
N ILE A 497 19.59 -19.62 13.43
CA ILE A 497 18.26 -19.10 13.11
C ILE A 497 18.44 -17.65 12.67
N ASP A 498 17.95 -17.31 11.49
CA ASP A 498 18.00 -15.96 10.99
C ASP A 498 16.94 -15.08 11.66
N ILE A 499 17.28 -13.82 11.91
CA ILE A 499 16.34 -12.85 12.47
C ILE A 499 16.17 -11.72 11.45
N GLU A 500 14.94 -11.59 10.93
CA GLU A 500 14.56 -10.58 9.95
C GLU A 500 13.64 -9.55 10.58
N GLU A 501 13.76 -8.30 10.13
CA GLU A 501 13.02 -7.18 10.68
C GLU A 501 11.98 -6.68 9.68
N VAL A 502 10.77 -6.42 10.17
CA VAL A 502 9.73 -5.65 9.49
C VAL A 502 9.30 -4.50 10.38
N THR A 503 8.69 -3.48 9.81
CA THR A 503 8.09 -2.39 10.56
C THR A 503 6.58 -2.41 10.37
N LEU A 504 5.82 -2.31 11.46
CA LEU A 504 4.41 -1.94 11.44
C LEU A 504 4.16 -1.03 12.62
N HIS A 505 3.74 0.20 12.34
CA HIS A 505 3.37 1.14 13.38
C HIS A 505 1.95 0.84 13.87
N VAL A 506 1.87 0.36 15.12
CA VAL A 506 0.60 -0.05 15.73
C VAL A 506 -0.20 1.18 16.14
N GLY A 507 -1.41 1.28 15.62
CA GLY A 507 -2.39 2.29 16.05
C GLY A 507 -3.23 1.83 17.23
N LEU A 508 -3.86 2.77 17.93
CA LEU A 508 -4.77 2.44 19.05
C LEU A 508 -6.02 1.66 18.66
N GLY A 509 -6.36 1.63 17.38
CA GLY A 509 -7.48 0.85 16.88
C GLY A 509 -7.39 -0.63 17.23
N THR A 510 -6.16 -1.15 17.40
CA THR A 510 -5.92 -2.55 17.79
C THR A 510 -6.50 -2.89 19.17
N PHE A 511 -6.70 -1.90 20.04
CA PHE A 511 -7.28 -2.11 21.38
C PHE A 511 -8.79 -1.86 21.46
N ARG A 512 -9.43 -1.49 20.33
CA ARG A 512 -10.88 -1.27 20.31
C ARG A 512 -11.61 -2.61 20.16
N PRO A 513 -12.65 -2.86 20.99
CA PRO A 513 -13.49 -4.04 20.81
C PRO A 513 -14.19 -4.03 19.46
N VAL A 514 -14.42 -5.22 18.91
CA VAL A 514 -15.26 -5.39 17.73
C VAL A 514 -16.71 -5.06 18.11
N GLN A 515 -17.30 -4.07 17.44
CA GLN A 515 -18.65 -3.57 17.75
C GLN A 515 -19.75 -4.17 16.89
N VAL A 516 -19.41 -5.03 15.94
CA VAL A 516 -20.35 -5.65 15.02
C VAL A 516 -20.64 -7.08 15.43
N GLU A 517 -21.91 -7.52 15.29
CA GLU A 517 -22.29 -8.91 15.54
C GLU A 517 -21.70 -9.87 14.48
N ASP A 518 -21.73 -9.46 13.23
CA ASP A 518 -21.22 -10.21 12.08
C ASP A 518 -19.75 -9.82 11.84
N VAL A 519 -18.84 -10.76 12.09
CA VAL A 519 -17.39 -10.54 11.94
C VAL A 519 -17.01 -9.96 10.58
N THR A 520 -17.67 -10.39 9.51
CA THR A 520 -17.37 -9.94 8.14
C THR A 520 -17.64 -8.47 7.89
N LYS A 521 -18.41 -7.81 8.76
CA LYS A 521 -18.72 -6.37 8.68
C LYS A 521 -17.75 -5.48 9.43
N HIS A 522 -16.82 -6.07 10.16
CA HIS A 522 -15.81 -5.29 10.89
C HIS A 522 -14.85 -4.59 9.93
N LYS A 523 -14.56 -3.32 10.23
CA LYS A 523 -13.58 -2.51 9.51
C LYS A 523 -12.31 -2.42 10.32
N MET A 524 -11.21 -2.93 9.79
CA MET A 524 -9.89 -2.75 10.41
C MET A 524 -9.40 -1.31 10.25
N HIS A 525 -8.67 -0.86 11.25
CA HIS A 525 -7.92 0.38 11.16
C HIS A 525 -6.71 0.20 10.23
N SER A 526 -6.38 1.28 9.55
CA SER A 526 -5.23 1.35 8.65
C SER A 526 -3.95 1.55 9.47
N GLU A 527 -2.94 0.71 9.27
CA GLU A 527 -1.63 0.79 9.94
C GLU A 527 -0.51 0.79 8.91
N PHE A 528 0.49 1.66 9.15
CA PHE A 528 1.65 1.76 8.25
C PHE A 528 2.58 0.58 8.43
N TYR A 529 3.02 -0.01 7.32
CA TYR A 529 4.02 -1.08 7.32
C TYR A 529 5.16 -0.81 6.34
N MET A 530 6.31 -1.42 6.61
CA MET A 530 7.48 -1.38 5.76
C MET A 530 8.26 -2.70 5.82
N MET A 531 8.82 -3.09 4.68
CA MET A 531 9.78 -4.19 4.54
C MET A 531 10.97 -3.73 3.71
N SER A 532 12.17 -3.98 4.20
CA SER A 532 13.42 -3.67 3.49
C SER A 532 13.65 -4.63 2.31
N LYS A 533 14.54 -4.24 1.41
CA LYS A 533 14.93 -5.10 0.29
C LYS A 533 15.65 -6.35 0.78
N GLU A 534 16.54 -6.20 1.73
CA GLU A 534 17.33 -7.31 2.30
C GLU A 534 16.41 -8.33 2.96
N THR A 535 15.51 -7.89 3.85
CA THR A 535 14.50 -8.76 4.48
C THR A 535 13.64 -9.50 3.44
N ALA A 536 13.19 -8.80 2.39
CA ALA A 536 12.39 -9.42 1.33
C ALA A 536 13.15 -10.52 0.57
N GLU A 537 14.42 -10.27 0.22
CA GLU A 537 15.29 -11.23 -0.46
C GLU A 537 15.55 -12.46 0.42
N ASN A 538 15.87 -12.25 1.70
CA ASN A 538 16.14 -13.32 2.67
C ASN A 538 14.91 -14.18 2.92
N LEU A 539 13.73 -13.59 3.09
CA LEU A 539 12.47 -14.31 3.28
C LEU A 539 12.06 -15.12 2.03
N ASN A 540 12.24 -14.56 0.83
CA ASN A 540 11.99 -15.29 -0.41
C ASN A 540 12.96 -16.47 -0.59
N LYS A 541 14.23 -16.28 -0.22
CA LYS A 541 15.21 -17.35 -0.20
C LYS A 541 14.82 -18.46 0.77
N ALA A 542 14.49 -18.09 2.02
CA ALA A 542 14.02 -19.03 3.03
C ALA A 542 12.82 -19.84 2.55
N LYS A 543 11.84 -19.18 1.92
CA LYS A 543 10.65 -19.84 1.37
C LYS A 543 10.97 -20.82 0.25
N LYS A 544 11.91 -20.47 -0.65
CA LYS A 544 12.39 -21.37 -1.72
C LYS A 544 13.13 -22.59 -1.16
N GLU A 545 13.84 -22.42 -0.06
CA GLU A 545 14.59 -23.47 0.65
C GLU A 545 13.71 -24.32 1.56
N GLY A 546 12.40 -24.03 1.69
CA GLY A 546 11.47 -24.72 2.57
C GLY A 546 11.73 -24.49 4.07
N ARG A 547 12.41 -23.40 4.40
CA ARG A 547 12.68 -22.97 5.78
C ARG A 547 11.44 -22.34 6.39
N ARG A 548 11.17 -22.63 7.66
CA ARG A 548 10.00 -22.08 8.34
C ARG A 548 10.19 -20.57 8.59
N ILE A 549 9.14 -19.81 8.31
CA ILE A 549 9.03 -18.38 8.64
C ILE A 549 8.14 -18.26 9.87
N ILE A 550 8.70 -17.75 10.96
CA ILE A 550 8.06 -17.65 12.27
C ILE A 550 7.83 -16.17 12.58
N ALA A 551 6.57 -15.75 12.62
CA ALA A 551 6.24 -14.37 12.96
C ALA A 551 6.24 -14.16 14.49
N VAL A 552 6.86 -13.08 14.93
CA VAL A 552 6.75 -12.59 16.31
C VAL A 552 5.70 -11.50 16.38
N GLY A 553 4.54 -11.86 16.92
CA GLY A 553 3.38 -10.98 17.06
C GLY A 553 2.46 -10.96 15.85
N THR A 554 1.23 -10.56 16.13
CA THR A 554 0.19 -10.37 15.11
C THR A 554 0.54 -9.23 14.15
N THR A 555 1.39 -8.30 14.56
CA THR A 555 1.89 -7.19 13.72
C THR A 555 2.81 -7.68 12.62
N SER A 556 3.82 -8.52 12.93
CA SER A 556 4.67 -9.16 11.92
C SER A 556 3.84 -10.04 10.99
N THR A 557 2.88 -10.80 11.54
CA THR A 557 1.93 -11.60 10.74
C THR A 557 1.16 -10.74 9.75
N ARG A 558 0.57 -9.64 10.20
CA ARG A 558 -0.21 -8.74 9.33
C ARG A 558 0.65 -8.11 8.23
N THR A 559 1.89 -7.74 8.53
CA THR A 559 2.84 -7.23 7.52
C THR A 559 3.14 -8.30 6.47
N LEU A 560 3.55 -9.49 6.89
CA LEU A 560 3.95 -10.57 5.99
C LEU A 560 2.77 -11.03 5.11
N GLU A 561 1.60 -11.23 5.70
CA GLU A 561 0.41 -11.64 4.96
C GLU A 561 -0.13 -10.55 4.02
N THR A 562 0.00 -9.27 4.41
CA THR A 562 -0.35 -8.15 3.51
C THR A 562 0.53 -8.19 2.26
N ILE A 563 1.85 -8.31 2.43
CA ILE A 563 2.80 -8.33 1.31
C ILE A 563 2.57 -9.56 0.44
N MET A 564 2.42 -10.74 1.03
CA MET A 564 2.15 -11.97 0.29
C MET A 564 0.83 -11.93 -0.47
N ASN A 565 -0.21 -11.30 0.09
CA ASN A 565 -1.48 -11.14 -0.62
C ASN A 565 -1.41 -10.10 -1.75
N LEU A 566 -0.60 -9.05 -1.60
CA LEU A 566 -0.45 -8.01 -2.62
C LEU A 566 0.42 -8.46 -3.79
N TYR A 567 1.50 -9.20 -3.51
CA TYR A 567 2.55 -9.44 -4.50
C TYR A 567 2.76 -10.93 -4.83
N GLY A 568 2.24 -11.86 -4.02
CA GLY A 568 2.49 -13.29 -4.17
C GLY A 568 3.90 -13.74 -3.74
N GLU A 569 4.76 -12.79 -3.39
CA GLU A 569 6.12 -12.95 -2.89
C GLU A 569 6.45 -11.84 -1.88
N PHE A 570 7.50 -12.01 -1.09
CA PHE A 570 7.99 -10.92 -0.25
C PHE A 570 8.67 -9.86 -1.13
N LYS A 571 8.36 -8.60 -0.88
CA LYS A 571 8.83 -7.49 -1.70
C LYS A 571 9.16 -6.29 -0.83
N ALA A 572 10.28 -5.62 -1.15
CA ALA A 572 10.60 -4.32 -0.56
C ALA A 572 9.49 -3.32 -0.87
N CYS A 573 8.81 -2.87 0.14
CA CYS A 573 7.69 -1.94 0.00
C CYS A 573 7.35 -1.27 1.33
N SER A 574 6.64 -0.19 1.24
CA SER A 574 5.93 0.43 2.36
C SER A 574 4.50 0.77 1.94
N GLY A 575 3.62 0.87 2.90
CA GLY A 575 2.22 1.16 2.61
C GLY A 575 1.34 1.10 3.84
N TRP A 576 0.04 1.11 3.61
CA TRP A 576 -0.97 1.02 4.66
C TRP A 576 -1.72 -0.30 4.54
N THR A 577 -1.92 -1.00 5.66
CA THR A 577 -2.66 -2.25 5.71
C THR A 577 -3.91 -2.14 6.55
N GLU A 578 -5.01 -2.62 6.00
CA GLU A 578 -6.29 -2.84 6.69
C GLU A 578 -6.64 -4.33 6.71
N ILE A 579 -5.62 -5.20 6.58
CA ILE A 579 -5.85 -6.64 6.50
C ILE A 579 -6.57 -7.12 7.75
N PHE A 580 -7.72 -7.78 7.53
CA PHE A 580 -8.49 -8.44 8.56
C PHE A 580 -8.38 -9.94 8.40
N ILE A 581 -7.71 -10.58 9.34
CA ILE A 581 -7.46 -12.01 9.35
C ILE A 581 -8.41 -12.67 10.35
N TYR A 582 -9.28 -13.55 9.84
CA TYR A 582 -10.24 -14.31 10.62
C TYR A 582 -10.40 -15.70 9.98
N PRO A 583 -11.04 -16.70 10.65
CA PRO A 583 -11.15 -18.06 10.11
C PRO A 583 -11.64 -18.12 8.67
N GLY A 584 -10.93 -18.89 7.85
CA GLY A 584 -11.06 -18.96 6.40
C GLY A 584 -9.99 -18.18 5.64
N PHE A 585 -9.17 -17.39 6.34
CA PHE A 585 -8.00 -16.75 5.74
C PHE A 585 -6.94 -17.81 5.42
N GLU A 586 -6.35 -17.74 4.23
CA GLU A 586 -5.26 -18.61 3.78
C GLU A 586 -3.92 -17.93 4.05
N PHE A 587 -3.16 -18.47 4.99
CA PHE A 587 -1.83 -17.95 5.31
C PHE A 587 -0.82 -18.36 4.25
N LYS A 588 -0.04 -17.41 3.76
CA LYS A 588 0.99 -17.61 2.74
C LYS A 588 2.37 -17.14 3.17
N GLY A 589 2.43 -16.29 4.17
CA GLY A 589 3.65 -15.63 4.62
C GLY A 589 4.31 -16.29 5.82
N ILE A 590 3.55 -17.02 6.66
CA ILE A 590 4.09 -17.55 7.91
C ILE A 590 3.77 -19.03 8.10
N ASP A 591 4.68 -19.75 8.78
CA ASP A 591 4.55 -21.16 9.12
C ASP A 591 4.27 -21.38 10.62
N ALA A 592 4.70 -20.47 11.47
CA ALA A 592 4.47 -20.48 12.92
C ALA A 592 4.33 -19.07 13.47
N LEU A 593 3.75 -18.96 14.66
CA LEU A 593 3.42 -17.67 15.28
C LEU A 593 3.74 -17.68 16.77
N ILE A 594 4.52 -16.70 17.23
CA ILE A 594 4.71 -16.36 18.65
C ILE A 594 3.82 -15.16 18.94
N THR A 595 2.95 -15.25 19.94
CA THR A 595 2.00 -14.18 20.26
C THR A 595 1.65 -14.17 21.75
N ASN A 596 1.00 -13.09 22.22
CA ASN A 596 0.40 -13.05 23.55
C ASN A 596 -1.01 -13.65 23.54
N PHE A 597 -1.61 -13.80 24.70
CA PHE A 597 -3.04 -14.09 24.81
C PHE A 597 -3.85 -12.79 24.62
N HIS A 598 -4.95 -12.90 23.86
CA HIS A 598 -5.73 -11.77 23.39
C HIS A 598 -7.10 -11.70 24.05
N LEU A 599 -7.74 -10.51 24.01
CA LEU A 599 -9.09 -10.26 24.54
C LEU A 599 -10.16 -11.15 23.90
N PRO A 600 -11.17 -11.57 24.67
CA PRO A 600 -12.39 -12.15 24.11
C PRO A 600 -12.98 -11.23 23.03
N LYS A 601 -13.58 -11.81 22.00
CA LYS A 601 -14.25 -11.09 20.90
C LYS A 601 -13.37 -10.08 20.13
N SER A 602 -12.03 -10.18 20.27
CA SER A 602 -11.10 -9.28 19.58
C SER A 602 -10.71 -9.79 18.17
N THR A 603 -10.30 -8.86 17.31
CA THR A 603 -9.74 -9.19 15.98
C THR A 603 -8.50 -10.08 16.08
N LEU A 604 -7.77 -9.99 17.19
CA LEU A 604 -6.55 -10.75 17.41
C LEU A 604 -6.85 -12.22 17.79
N VAL A 605 -7.89 -12.50 18.57
CA VAL A 605 -8.30 -13.88 18.83
C VAL A 605 -8.86 -14.52 17.55
N MET A 606 -9.48 -13.72 16.66
CA MET A 606 -9.91 -14.17 15.35
C MET A 606 -8.73 -14.54 14.45
N LEU A 607 -7.64 -13.75 14.49
CA LEU A 607 -6.41 -14.01 13.73
C LEU A 607 -5.76 -15.34 14.16
N VAL A 608 -5.56 -15.56 15.46
CA VAL A 608 -4.95 -16.81 15.94
C VAL A 608 -5.88 -18.00 15.70
N SER A 609 -7.21 -17.79 15.76
CA SER A 609 -8.20 -18.81 15.38
C SER A 609 -8.18 -19.15 13.89
N ALA A 610 -7.89 -18.18 13.04
CA ALA A 610 -7.67 -18.41 11.62
C ALA A 610 -6.41 -19.27 11.37
N PHE A 611 -5.35 -19.05 12.18
CA PHE A 611 -4.08 -19.72 12.01
C PHE A 611 -4.06 -21.18 12.49
N ALA A 612 -4.67 -21.47 13.62
CA ALA A 612 -4.62 -22.80 14.23
C ALA A 612 -5.95 -23.58 14.21
N GLY A 613 -7.04 -22.91 13.84
CA GLY A 613 -8.39 -23.41 13.98
C GLY A 613 -9.06 -22.97 15.28
N LYS A 614 -10.31 -22.48 15.16
CA LYS A 614 -11.09 -21.87 16.27
C LYS A 614 -11.17 -22.78 17.50
N GLU A 615 -11.53 -24.06 17.31
CA GLU A 615 -11.71 -24.99 18.42
C GLU A 615 -10.43 -25.21 19.23
N LYS A 616 -9.28 -25.36 18.54
CA LYS A 616 -7.98 -25.55 19.19
C LYS A 616 -7.54 -24.32 19.97
N ILE A 617 -7.79 -23.12 19.41
CA ILE A 617 -7.49 -21.86 20.08
C ILE A 617 -8.38 -21.67 21.32
N MET A 618 -9.69 -21.90 21.20
CA MET A 618 -10.59 -21.79 22.35
C MET A 618 -10.20 -22.78 23.48
N ASN A 619 -9.81 -24.01 23.11
CA ASN A 619 -9.30 -24.98 24.08
C ASN A 619 -8.00 -24.49 24.74
N ALA A 620 -7.04 -23.97 23.97
CA ALA A 620 -5.78 -23.44 24.49
C ALA A 620 -6.01 -22.23 25.43
N TYR A 621 -6.95 -21.36 25.11
CA TYR A 621 -7.31 -20.21 25.93
C TYR A 621 -7.99 -20.64 27.25
N ASN A 622 -8.90 -21.60 27.18
CA ASN A 622 -9.52 -22.18 28.40
C ASN A 622 -8.49 -22.87 29.28
N GLU A 623 -7.54 -23.60 28.69
CA GLU A 623 -6.45 -24.22 29.43
C GLU A 623 -5.51 -23.18 30.06
N ALA A 624 -5.22 -22.07 29.34
CA ALA A 624 -4.45 -20.97 29.87
C ALA A 624 -5.15 -20.29 31.08
N VAL A 625 -6.46 -20.05 30.99
CA VAL A 625 -7.26 -19.49 32.11
C VAL A 625 -7.24 -20.44 33.31
N LYS A 626 -7.49 -21.72 33.10
CA LYS A 626 -7.46 -22.76 34.14
C LYS A 626 -6.11 -22.83 34.86
N ASN A 627 -5.02 -22.67 34.10
CA ASN A 627 -3.66 -22.69 34.62
C ASN A 627 -3.18 -21.30 35.08
N LYS A 628 -4.07 -20.31 35.17
CA LYS A 628 -3.76 -18.94 35.64
C LYS A 628 -2.59 -18.30 34.87
N TYR A 629 -2.60 -18.42 33.52
CA TYR A 629 -1.72 -17.61 32.68
C TYR A 629 -2.11 -16.14 32.80
N ARG A 630 -1.12 -15.28 32.59
CA ARG A 630 -1.32 -13.85 32.52
C ARG A 630 -1.68 -13.45 31.09
N PHE A 631 -2.61 -12.53 30.94
CA PHE A 631 -3.16 -12.15 29.66
C PHE A 631 -2.72 -10.73 29.25
N PHE A 632 -2.77 -10.45 27.93
CA PHE A 632 -2.49 -9.18 27.25
C PHE A 632 -1.02 -8.76 27.21
N SER A 633 -0.78 -7.41 27.10
CA SER A 633 0.50 -6.80 26.76
C SER A 633 1.66 -7.22 27.66
N PHE A 634 1.42 -7.34 28.96
CA PHE A 634 2.41 -7.78 29.94
C PHE A 634 2.16 -9.22 30.44
N GLY A 635 1.30 -9.93 29.73
CA GLY A 635 0.96 -11.30 30.03
C GLY A 635 2.01 -12.31 29.59
N ASP A 636 1.59 -13.55 29.53
CA ASP A 636 2.37 -14.69 29.07
C ASP A 636 2.26 -14.87 27.55
N SER A 637 3.05 -15.76 27.01
CA SER A 637 3.16 -15.98 25.56
C SER A 637 2.56 -17.32 25.12
N MET A 638 2.19 -17.39 23.85
CA MET A 638 1.80 -18.61 23.17
C MET A 638 2.66 -18.78 21.89
N PHE A 639 3.13 -19.99 21.64
CA PHE A 639 3.78 -20.39 20.40
C PHE A 639 2.90 -21.38 19.66
N ILE A 640 2.44 -21.00 18.49
CA ILE A 640 1.63 -21.84 17.59
C ILE A 640 2.54 -22.37 16.49
N LYS A 641 2.85 -23.68 16.53
CA LYS A 641 3.79 -24.36 15.61
C LYS A 641 3.11 -25.27 14.59
#